data_ad1811028f79ac9f7313129e38a30e3b
#
_entry.id   ad1811028f79ac9f7313129e38a30e3b
#
_cell.length_a   1.000
_cell.length_b   1.000
_cell.length_c   1.000
_cell.angle_alpha   90.00
_cell.angle_beta   90.00
_cell.angle_gamma   90.00
#
_symmetry.space_group_name_H-M   'P 1'
#
loop_
_entity.id
_entity.type
_entity.pdbx_description
1 polymer ?
#
loop_
_entity_poly.entity_id
_entity_poly.type
_entity_poly.pdbx_seq_one_letter_code
_entity_poly.pdbx_strand_id
1 'polypeptide(L)'
;MKKNKLYFGEFKQYDKKFITSDNGIDIENVKDLAFDGETLYIAQGDCLIEYADGNMKKHAAKVSKLFSRKGKLYAAVGNALAEIKKGKIKKIAEFNSPVVDISVALDKSLWLITKEDLYLSENDEFVRIVDVPEDTTCLAARDNKTKYGETVYIGTKDQGLMSMKGKRRHWAELLPDVTGALSQSINCIAVDALGHLWVGSDNGLNIYDGRNYWFNGNDFYSVPDGSFNDMFFAANGNKYFATNTGIITLIEGKISYFSYGAWLMHPTVTKITVSDNGTIAALTPRGISLITSKYMTLEEKANHFDEFAVKYTTRNEGYQVDRILRKYGDLESGWLPNSDNDGLFTGLYCASQCFRYKVTGDEKAKANAKRAVEAMIKLTEVTGKPGFTARATRHSYEEDFGTGNREEWHICENDPDCEWLGETSSDEMTGHYFAYGIYFDLVADKKEKKKIAEVVKTITDHILENNFHLCDVDGVPTTWANWEPDLLNNDDRWFYERGTNSLEILSFLKTTNHVTGDEKYNEVFDMLIKKHHYAMNCIQYKVEDAHIAHIDDQLDFTNIYPLLVYTDNEAQKEIFKMGLTHHWDYQRVERSPMCNIVYGSLTNNSCDIENAAKSLSEINLDLVCWPIYNSYRKDIVWDTEQEAMGVPPQLKYPVEYSSRPICNYDGNQFVCDSGAEEFVYINSKIVNRTATLPGSSGANGMRTVMPYVYLLPYWMGRYHGLLGD
;
A
#
# COMPACT_ATOMS: atom_id res chain seq x y z
N MET A 1 -31.00 16.99 0.46
CA MET A 1 -29.96 17.84 1.06
C MET A 1 -28.78 17.94 0.08
N LYS A 2 -28.14 19.12 -0.09
CA LYS A 2 -26.89 19.15 -0.87
C LYS A 2 -25.87 18.32 -0.08
N LYS A 3 -25.30 17.29 -0.72
CA LYS A 3 -24.17 16.54 -0.14
C LYS A 3 -23.06 17.55 0.14
N ASN A 4 -22.53 17.61 1.36
CA ASN A 4 -21.32 18.36 1.62
C ASN A 4 -20.16 17.60 0.97
N LYS A 5 -19.61 18.15 -0.09
CA LYS A 5 -18.40 17.59 -0.71
C LYS A 5 -17.25 17.59 0.29
N LEU A 6 -16.55 16.50 0.37
CA LEU A 6 -15.29 16.46 1.10
C LEU A 6 -14.18 17.03 0.20
N TYR A 7 -13.49 18.06 0.71
CA TYR A 7 -12.25 18.57 0.14
C TYR A 7 -11.11 18.04 1.02
N PHE A 8 -10.43 17.00 0.55
CA PHE A 8 -9.41 16.32 1.33
C PHE A 8 -8.12 17.14 1.47
N GLY A 9 -7.84 18.00 0.48
CA GLY A 9 -6.64 18.83 0.44
C GLY A 9 -5.38 18.05 0.03
N GLU A 10 -4.23 18.70 0.23
CA GLU A 10 -2.92 18.08 -0.03
C GLU A 10 -2.56 17.11 1.08
N PHE A 11 -1.97 15.99 0.72
CA PHE A 11 -1.41 15.01 1.63
C PHE A 11 0.02 14.66 1.25
N LYS A 12 0.76 14.14 2.20
CA LYS A 12 2.13 13.71 2.01
C LYS A 12 2.15 12.30 1.40
N GLN A 13 2.55 12.21 0.15
CA GLN A 13 2.76 10.95 -0.55
C GLN A 13 4.21 10.52 -0.46
N TYR A 14 4.44 9.31 0.00
CA TYR A 14 5.77 8.71 0.03
C TYR A 14 6.03 7.92 -1.25
N ASP A 15 7.31 7.90 -1.64
CA ASP A 15 7.85 7.10 -2.74
C ASP A 15 9.21 6.55 -2.33
N LYS A 16 9.73 5.54 -3.03
CA LYS A 16 10.97 4.88 -2.68
C LYS A 16 11.85 4.61 -3.90
N LYS A 17 13.14 4.54 -3.62
CA LYS A 17 14.16 4.06 -4.54
C LYS A 17 15.13 3.16 -3.79
N PHE A 18 15.50 2.05 -4.39
CA PHE A 18 16.49 1.14 -3.85
C PHE A 18 17.85 1.35 -4.53
N ILE A 19 18.91 1.36 -3.73
CA ILE A 19 20.30 1.39 -4.18
C ILE A 19 20.92 0.07 -3.76
N THR A 20 21.34 -0.70 -4.76
CA THR A 20 21.87 -2.06 -4.60
C THR A 20 23.24 -2.18 -5.21
N SER A 21 23.78 -3.40 -5.21
CA SER A 21 25.02 -3.72 -5.93
C SER A 21 24.96 -3.43 -7.43
N ASP A 22 23.77 -3.53 -8.03
CA ASP A 22 23.57 -3.20 -9.46
C ASP A 22 23.83 -1.72 -9.76
N ASN A 23 23.76 -0.86 -8.75
CA ASN A 23 24.12 0.55 -8.86
C ASN A 23 25.63 0.80 -8.65
N GLY A 24 26.44 -0.24 -8.51
CA GLY A 24 27.91 -0.13 -8.35
C GLY A 24 28.36 0.20 -6.92
N ILE A 25 27.51 -0.10 -5.92
CA ILE A 25 27.83 0.00 -4.49
C ILE A 25 28.03 -1.41 -3.93
N ASP A 26 29.15 -1.62 -3.26
CA ASP A 26 29.41 -2.84 -2.52
C ASP A 26 28.72 -2.78 -1.15
N ILE A 27 27.48 -3.25 -1.12
CA ILE A 27 26.58 -3.13 0.06
C ILE A 27 27.19 -3.82 1.29
N GLU A 28 27.85 -4.95 1.15
CA GLU A 28 28.45 -5.68 2.27
C GLU A 28 29.54 -4.87 2.98
N ASN A 29 30.20 -3.99 2.24
CA ASN A 29 31.26 -3.12 2.75
C ASN A 29 30.77 -1.71 3.12
N VAL A 30 29.49 -1.40 3.00
CA VAL A 30 28.94 -0.13 3.52
C VAL A 30 28.95 -0.16 5.05
N LYS A 31 29.58 0.86 5.63
CA LYS A 31 29.77 0.99 7.09
C LYS A 31 28.79 1.99 7.70
N ASP A 32 28.52 3.08 7.00
CA ASP A 32 27.70 4.16 7.52
C ASP A 32 27.12 5.05 6.41
N LEU A 33 26.09 5.82 6.75
CA LEU A 33 25.39 6.78 5.89
C LEU A 33 25.22 8.12 6.59
N ALA A 34 25.35 9.24 5.87
CA ALA A 34 24.93 10.54 6.37
C ALA A 34 24.58 11.50 5.23
N PHE A 35 23.59 12.36 5.46
CA PHE A 35 23.30 13.49 4.58
C PHE A 35 24.09 14.75 4.97
N ASP A 36 24.49 15.51 3.94
CA ASP A 36 24.91 16.92 4.03
C ASP A 36 23.97 17.70 3.07
N GLY A 37 22.98 18.40 3.61
CA GLY A 37 21.84 18.88 2.82
C GLY A 37 21.08 17.72 2.14
N GLU A 38 21.06 17.75 0.82
CA GLU A 38 20.41 16.70 -0.01
C GLU A 38 21.40 15.67 -0.56
N THR A 39 22.69 15.83 -0.31
CA THR A 39 23.71 14.90 -0.78
C THR A 39 23.91 13.77 0.24
N LEU A 40 23.69 12.54 -0.20
CA LEU A 40 23.97 11.35 0.63
C LEU A 40 25.43 10.95 0.49
N TYR A 41 26.13 10.86 1.62
CA TYR A 41 27.45 10.28 1.72
C TYR A 41 27.36 8.85 2.24
N ILE A 42 28.07 7.94 1.56
CA ILE A 42 28.09 6.50 1.87
C ILE A 42 29.53 6.10 2.15
N ALA A 43 29.83 5.69 3.37
CA ALA A 43 31.11 5.17 3.76
C ALA A 43 31.21 3.69 3.36
N GLN A 44 32.01 3.37 2.32
CA GLN A 44 32.16 2.02 1.78
C GLN A 44 33.63 1.60 1.74
N GLY A 45 34.02 0.70 2.65
CA GLY A 45 35.38 0.13 2.64
C GLY A 45 36.48 1.19 2.66
N ASP A 46 37.17 1.37 1.54
CA ASP A 46 38.24 2.31 1.35
C ASP A 46 37.87 3.56 0.54
N CYS A 47 36.57 3.74 0.25
CA CYS A 47 36.08 4.91 -0.45
C CYS A 47 34.87 5.55 0.25
N LEU A 48 34.73 6.86 0.06
CA LEU A 48 33.55 7.62 0.38
C LEU A 48 32.80 7.91 -0.92
N ILE A 49 31.53 7.54 -0.98
CA ILE A 49 30.68 7.81 -2.13
C ILE A 49 29.81 9.02 -1.83
N GLU A 50 29.80 9.98 -2.74
CA GLU A 50 28.89 11.12 -2.79
C GLU A 50 27.78 10.78 -3.80
N TYR A 51 26.55 10.71 -3.33
CA TYR A 51 25.36 10.38 -4.13
C TYR A 51 24.37 11.53 -4.12
N ALA A 52 24.06 12.06 -5.30
CA ALA A 52 23.09 13.12 -5.48
C ALA A 52 22.36 12.96 -6.82
N ASP A 53 21.04 13.05 -6.83
CA ASP A 53 20.19 12.99 -8.03
C ASP A 53 20.48 11.80 -8.96
N GLY A 54 20.81 10.65 -8.37
CA GLY A 54 21.15 9.44 -9.12
C GLY A 54 22.60 9.36 -9.60
N ASN A 55 23.39 10.41 -9.43
CA ASN A 55 24.79 10.45 -9.79
C ASN A 55 25.67 10.06 -8.61
N MET A 56 26.75 9.32 -8.90
CA MET A 56 27.71 8.89 -7.90
C MET A 56 29.11 9.40 -8.21
N LYS A 57 29.78 9.87 -7.16
CA LYS A 57 31.17 10.27 -7.21
C LYS A 57 31.94 9.59 -6.09
N LYS A 58 33.02 8.90 -6.42
CA LYS A 58 33.86 8.19 -5.46
C LYS A 58 35.08 9.03 -5.07
N HIS A 59 35.34 9.11 -3.78
CA HIS A 59 36.51 9.74 -3.19
C HIS A 59 37.34 8.67 -2.47
N ALA A 60 38.62 8.59 -2.74
CA ALA A 60 39.52 7.65 -2.07
C ALA A 60 39.73 8.09 -0.61
N ALA A 61 39.02 7.46 0.32
CA ALA A 61 39.13 7.74 1.74
C ALA A 61 38.53 6.60 2.57
N LYS A 62 39.27 6.05 3.50
CA LYS A 62 38.85 4.98 4.39
C LYS A 62 38.05 5.56 5.56
N VAL A 63 36.74 5.85 5.29
CA VAL A 63 35.81 6.35 6.28
C VAL A 63 35.13 5.19 6.98
N SER A 64 35.19 5.14 8.31
CA SER A 64 34.55 4.10 9.12
C SER A 64 33.20 4.51 9.68
N LYS A 65 32.98 5.81 9.90
CA LYS A 65 31.73 6.35 10.45
C LYS A 65 31.50 7.79 9.98
N LEU A 66 30.23 8.17 9.86
CA LEU A 66 29.79 9.49 9.46
C LEU A 66 28.88 10.08 10.55
N PHE A 67 29.02 11.38 10.81
CA PHE A 67 28.26 12.05 11.85
C PHE A 67 27.69 13.37 11.32
N SER A 68 26.38 13.43 11.10
CA SER A 68 25.71 14.70 10.83
C SER A 68 25.32 15.36 12.15
N ARG A 69 25.91 16.50 12.46
CA ARG A 69 25.68 17.22 13.73
C ARG A 69 25.61 18.71 13.49
N LYS A 70 24.47 19.32 13.85
CA LYS A 70 24.23 20.76 13.74
C LYS A 70 24.65 21.39 12.40
N GLY A 71 24.26 20.74 11.29
CA GLY A 71 24.53 21.23 9.93
C GLY A 71 25.99 21.09 9.49
N LYS A 72 26.75 20.24 10.14
CA LYS A 72 28.11 19.84 9.72
C LYS A 72 28.19 18.34 9.59
N LEU A 73 28.92 17.89 8.58
CA LEU A 73 29.23 16.48 8.36
C LEU A 73 30.66 16.20 8.81
N TYR A 74 30.79 15.29 9.76
CA TYR A 74 32.09 14.79 10.25
C TYR A 74 32.28 13.34 9.82
N ALA A 75 33.53 12.91 9.76
CA ALA A 75 33.94 11.53 9.44
C ALA A 75 35.02 11.03 10.38
N ALA A 76 34.92 9.76 10.76
CA ALA A 76 36.01 9.02 11.35
C ALA A 76 36.87 8.41 10.24
N VAL A 77 38.16 8.78 10.16
CA VAL A 77 39.10 8.33 9.17
C VAL A 77 40.32 7.71 9.90
N GLY A 78 40.27 6.40 10.13
CA GLY A 78 41.22 5.74 11.06
C GLY A 78 41.05 6.29 12.48
N ASN A 79 42.14 6.81 13.04
CA ASN A 79 42.12 7.45 14.36
C ASN A 79 41.81 8.96 14.31
N ALA A 80 41.53 9.51 13.14
CA ALA A 80 41.33 10.92 12.98
C ALA A 80 39.83 11.27 12.89
N LEU A 81 39.45 12.44 13.44
CA LEU A 81 38.21 13.13 13.11
C LEU A 81 38.47 14.10 11.95
N ALA A 82 37.63 14.07 10.95
CA ALA A 82 37.66 14.98 9.81
C ALA A 82 36.30 15.64 9.58
N GLU A 83 36.28 16.82 8.96
CA GLU A 83 35.07 17.48 8.43
C GLU A 83 34.97 17.21 6.94
N ILE A 84 33.77 16.87 6.48
CA ILE A 84 33.45 16.74 5.05
C ILE A 84 32.74 18.02 4.62
N LYS A 85 33.23 18.65 3.58
CA LYS A 85 32.59 19.84 2.99
C LYS A 85 32.69 19.77 1.48
N LYS A 86 31.55 19.67 0.79
CA LYS A 86 31.50 19.54 -0.69
C LYS A 86 32.45 18.44 -1.19
N GLY A 87 32.38 17.25 -0.58
CA GLY A 87 33.21 16.08 -0.94
C GLY A 87 34.68 16.17 -0.53
N LYS A 88 35.15 17.31 0.00
CA LYS A 88 36.51 17.45 0.51
C LYS A 88 36.62 17.06 1.97
N ILE A 89 37.54 16.18 2.29
CA ILE A 89 37.80 15.68 3.64
C ILE A 89 38.94 16.49 4.25
N LYS A 90 38.65 17.21 5.32
CA LYS A 90 39.64 18.00 6.05
C LYS A 90 39.84 17.43 7.44
N LYS A 91 41.01 16.93 7.76
CA LYS A 91 41.37 16.46 9.10
C LYS A 91 41.28 17.60 10.11
N ILE A 92 40.62 17.32 11.25
CA ILE A 92 40.43 18.24 12.39
C ILE A 92 41.43 17.87 13.48
N ALA A 93 41.44 16.59 13.92
CA ALA A 93 42.27 16.09 14.99
C ALA A 93 42.62 14.62 14.79
N GLU A 94 43.68 14.14 15.45
CA GLU A 94 44.06 12.74 15.50
C GLU A 94 44.16 12.28 16.95
N PHE A 95 43.80 11.02 17.20
CA PHE A 95 43.68 10.42 18.52
C PHE A 95 44.54 9.16 18.61
N ASN A 96 44.70 8.62 19.81
CA ASN A 96 45.49 7.39 20.01
C ASN A 96 44.75 6.11 19.56
N SER A 97 43.43 6.17 19.50
CA SER A 97 42.57 5.03 19.07
C SER A 97 41.41 5.51 18.18
N PRO A 98 40.75 4.58 17.45
CA PRO A 98 39.69 4.92 16.51
C PRO A 98 38.54 5.69 17.13
N VAL A 99 38.00 6.69 16.43
CA VAL A 99 36.82 7.45 16.82
C VAL A 99 35.59 6.57 16.73
N VAL A 100 34.81 6.51 17.81
CA VAL A 100 33.57 5.71 17.93
C VAL A 100 32.34 6.56 17.75
N ASP A 101 32.22 7.71 18.42
CA ASP A 101 31.07 8.59 18.30
C ASP A 101 31.38 10.03 18.72
N ILE A 102 30.51 10.97 18.29
CA ILE A 102 30.59 12.37 18.66
C ILE A 102 29.22 12.91 19.08
N SER A 103 29.22 13.84 20.03
CA SER A 103 28.03 14.59 20.44
C SER A 103 28.33 16.07 20.56
N VAL A 104 27.44 16.93 20.06
CA VAL A 104 27.58 18.37 20.11
C VAL A 104 26.62 18.91 21.18
N ALA A 105 27.21 19.51 22.24
CA ALA A 105 26.49 20.13 23.32
C ALA A 105 25.80 21.47 22.92
N LEU A 106 24.94 22.02 23.79
CA LEU A 106 24.22 23.25 23.50
C LEU A 106 25.15 24.47 23.37
N ASP A 107 26.23 24.49 24.11
CA ASP A 107 27.26 25.53 24.04
C ASP A 107 28.18 25.42 22.82
N LYS A 108 27.90 24.42 21.94
CA LYS A 108 28.63 24.04 20.74
C LYS A 108 29.95 23.30 20.98
N SER A 109 30.30 22.99 22.21
CA SER A 109 31.43 22.11 22.49
C SER A 109 31.19 20.72 21.89
N LEU A 110 32.26 20.10 21.42
CA LEU A 110 32.22 18.77 20.80
C LEU A 110 32.78 17.75 21.78
N TRP A 111 31.91 16.82 22.19
CA TRP A 111 32.33 15.64 22.94
C TRP A 111 32.60 14.51 21.94
N LEU A 112 33.66 13.77 22.18
CA LEU A 112 34.11 12.68 21.30
C LEU A 112 34.58 11.50 22.14
N ILE A 113 34.15 10.30 21.74
CA ILE A 113 34.72 9.07 22.27
C ILE A 113 35.52 8.35 21.18
N THR A 114 36.66 7.84 21.60
CA THR A 114 37.43 6.82 20.89
C THR A 114 37.15 5.45 21.53
N LYS A 115 37.83 4.41 21.09
CA LYS A 115 37.74 3.09 21.74
C LYS A 115 38.29 3.07 23.18
N GLU A 116 39.10 4.03 23.54
CA GLU A 116 39.80 4.06 24.83
C GLU A 116 39.43 5.25 25.69
N ASP A 117 39.12 6.41 25.09
CA ASP A 117 39.09 7.68 25.79
C ASP A 117 37.91 8.56 25.39
N LEU A 118 37.47 9.39 26.36
CA LEU A 118 36.57 10.51 26.14
C LEU A 118 37.36 11.81 26.02
N TYR A 119 37.00 12.62 25.03
CA TYR A 119 37.58 13.93 24.77
C TYR A 119 36.50 15.01 24.72
N LEU A 120 36.91 16.23 25.07
CA LEU A 120 36.11 17.47 24.93
C LEU A 120 36.90 18.48 24.11
N SER A 121 36.25 19.13 23.13
CA SER A 121 36.87 20.23 22.41
C SER A 121 36.83 21.51 23.22
N GLU A 122 38.00 22.14 23.51
CA GLU A 122 38.17 23.40 24.18
C GLU A 122 39.13 24.25 23.35
N ASN A 123 38.73 25.48 22.97
CA ASN A 123 39.53 26.40 22.17
C ASN A 123 40.16 25.77 20.92
N ASP A 124 39.35 25.01 20.17
CA ASP A 124 39.75 24.28 18.95
C ASP A 124 40.73 23.08 19.15
N GLU A 125 41.03 22.72 20.40
CA GLU A 125 41.83 21.56 20.76
C GLU A 125 41.00 20.52 21.50
N PHE A 126 41.35 19.22 21.37
CA PHE A 126 40.70 18.12 22.06
C PHE A 126 41.46 17.76 23.36
N VAL A 127 40.83 17.94 24.47
CA VAL A 127 41.37 17.60 25.79
C VAL A 127 40.81 16.26 26.24
N ARG A 128 41.68 15.32 26.57
CA ARG A 128 41.33 14.03 27.15
C ARG A 128 40.72 14.22 28.53
N ILE A 129 39.59 13.61 28.78
CA ILE A 129 38.84 13.71 30.05
C ILE A 129 39.02 12.46 30.91
N VAL A 130 38.67 11.27 30.39
CA VAL A 130 38.66 10.00 31.13
C VAL A 130 38.67 8.83 30.16
N ASP A 131 39.06 7.63 30.64
CA ASP A 131 38.93 6.37 29.91
C ASP A 131 37.46 6.00 29.72
N VAL A 132 37.17 5.26 28.67
CA VAL A 132 35.84 4.67 28.43
C VAL A 132 35.92 3.16 28.45
N PRO A 133 34.84 2.42 28.79
CA PRO A 133 34.80 0.98 28.65
C PRO A 133 35.05 0.52 27.19
N GLU A 134 35.71 -0.60 27.02
CA GLU A 134 36.12 -1.14 25.70
C GLU A 134 34.93 -1.38 24.75
N ASP A 135 33.79 -1.78 25.33
CA ASP A 135 32.54 -2.10 24.62
C ASP A 135 31.63 -0.90 24.36
N THR A 136 32.12 0.34 24.55
CA THR A 136 31.35 1.58 24.35
C THR A 136 30.90 1.72 22.88
N THR A 137 29.60 1.96 22.67
CA THR A 137 28.94 1.97 21.36
C THR A 137 28.57 3.37 20.89
N CYS A 138 28.14 4.25 21.80
CA CYS A 138 27.54 5.53 21.47
C CYS A 138 27.71 6.58 22.58
N LEU A 139 27.49 7.86 22.22
CA LEU A 139 27.72 9.01 23.07
C LEU A 139 26.58 10.03 22.93
N ALA A 140 26.12 10.59 24.07
CA ALA A 140 25.28 11.78 24.06
C ALA A 140 25.65 12.74 25.20
N ALA A 141 25.69 14.02 24.89
CA ALA A 141 25.92 15.08 25.87
C ALA A 141 24.61 15.85 26.09
N ARG A 142 24.20 16.00 27.37
CA ARG A 142 23.00 16.68 27.78
C ARG A 142 23.35 17.88 28.65
N ASP A 143 22.90 19.08 28.29
CA ASP A 143 22.96 20.25 29.14
C ASP A 143 21.86 20.22 30.20
N ASN A 144 22.24 20.14 31.44
CA ASN A 144 21.31 20.12 32.58
C ASN A 144 20.89 21.49 33.07
N LYS A 145 21.40 22.60 32.50
CA LYS A 145 21.17 23.97 32.98
C LYS A 145 21.32 24.11 34.49
N THR A 146 22.20 23.33 35.10
CA THR A 146 22.46 23.28 36.51
C THR A 146 23.89 23.74 36.82
N LYS A 147 24.15 24.10 38.09
CA LYS A 147 25.51 24.43 38.54
C LYS A 147 26.54 23.29 38.37
N TYR A 148 26.06 22.08 38.03
CA TYR A 148 26.93 20.93 37.83
C TYR A 148 27.33 20.73 36.36
N GLY A 149 26.85 21.59 35.43
CA GLY A 149 27.15 21.52 34.01
C GLY A 149 26.45 20.38 33.29
N GLU A 150 27.04 19.98 32.19
CA GLU A 150 26.53 18.92 31.33
C GLU A 150 26.60 17.53 31.98
N THR A 151 25.70 16.65 31.60
CA THR A 151 25.84 15.20 31.82
C THR A 151 26.16 14.52 30.50
N VAL A 152 27.24 13.77 30.49
CA VAL A 152 27.63 12.93 29.35
C VAL A 152 27.17 11.52 29.61
N TYR A 153 26.55 10.91 28.61
CA TYR A 153 26.10 9.52 28.64
C TYR A 153 26.83 8.72 27.61
N ILE A 154 27.18 7.48 27.93
CA ILE A 154 27.69 6.48 26.99
C ILE A 154 26.84 5.22 27.10
N GLY A 155 26.57 4.61 25.96
CA GLY A 155 26.03 3.27 25.86
C GLY A 155 27.13 2.24 25.69
N THR A 156 26.93 1.05 26.24
CA THR A 156 27.84 -0.09 26.12
C THR A 156 27.10 -1.32 25.64
N LYS A 157 27.81 -2.36 25.25
CA LYS A 157 27.18 -3.60 24.80
C LYS A 157 26.69 -4.50 25.93
N ASP A 158 27.40 -4.54 27.04
CA ASP A 158 27.15 -5.47 28.11
C ASP A 158 27.14 -4.85 29.54
N GLN A 159 27.51 -3.55 29.63
CA GLN A 159 27.51 -2.82 30.90
C GLN A 159 26.37 -1.78 31.00
N GLY A 160 25.51 -1.70 30.00
CA GLY A 160 24.36 -0.81 29.99
C GLY A 160 24.72 0.63 29.68
N LEU A 161 23.92 1.53 30.29
CA LEU A 161 24.07 2.98 30.17
C LEU A 161 24.90 3.52 31.33
N MET A 162 25.86 4.34 31.01
CA MET A 162 26.66 5.04 32.00
C MET A 162 26.55 6.56 31.88
N SER A 163 26.73 7.27 32.96
CA SER A 163 26.68 8.75 33.00
C SER A 163 27.86 9.35 33.71
N MET A 164 28.30 10.53 33.28
CA MET A 164 29.28 11.35 33.93
C MET A 164 28.79 12.78 34.02
N LYS A 165 28.84 13.37 35.22
CA LYS A 165 28.41 14.77 35.46
C LYS A 165 29.61 15.72 35.33
N GLY A 166 29.54 16.57 34.32
CA GLY A 166 30.60 17.54 34.05
C GLY A 166 31.97 16.88 33.85
N LYS A 167 33.04 17.49 34.39
CA LYS A 167 34.41 16.98 34.27
C LYS A 167 34.86 16.13 35.47
N ARG A 168 33.92 15.40 36.10
CA ARG A 168 34.21 14.61 37.31
C ARG A 168 35.12 13.41 37.09
N ARG A 169 35.41 13.04 35.87
CA ARG A 169 36.31 11.92 35.48
C ARG A 169 35.95 10.57 36.10
N HIS A 170 34.63 10.35 36.32
CA HIS A 170 34.13 9.12 36.89
C HIS A 170 32.77 8.77 36.28
N TRP A 171 32.66 7.56 35.76
CA TRP A 171 31.42 6.98 35.24
C TRP A 171 30.56 6.41 36.36
N ALA A 172 29.27 6.71 36.33
CA ALA A 172 28.26 6.08 37.17
C ALA A 172 27.39 5.19 36.31
N GLU A 173 27.27 3.94 36.66
CA GLU A 173 26.38 2.97 36.01
C GLU A 173 24.92 3.35 36.31
N LEU A 174 24.06 3.21 35.30
CA LEU A 174 22.62 3.34 35.41
C LEU A 174 22.01 1.95 35.29
N LEU A 175 21.98 1.24 36.41
CA LEU A 175 21.54 -0.17 36.46
C LEU A 175 20.08 -0.33 36.03
N PRO A 176 19.77 -1.34 35.19
CA PRO A 176 18.40 -1.61 34.70
C PRO A 176 17.40 -1.81 35.83
N ASP A 177 17.73 -2.55 36.86
CA ASP A 177 16.88 -2.84 38.03
C ASP A 177 16.45 -1.58 38.82
N VAL A 178 17.26 -0.52 38.73
CA VAL A 178 16.99 0.78 39.43
C VAL A 178 16.32 1.78 38.51
N THR A 179 16.64 1.75 37.21
CA THR A 179 16.21 2.75 36.24
C THR A 179 15.04 2.29 35.38
N GLY A 180 14.73 0.98 35.36
CA GLY A 180 13.73 0.41 34.48
C GLY A 180 14.19 0.30 33.01
N ALA A 181 15.50 0.35 32.75
CA ALA A 181 16.04 0.15 31.40
C ALA A 181 15.73 -1.26 30.89
N LEU A 182 15.37 -1.36 29.59
CA LEU A 182 14.93 -2.61 28.99
C LEU A 182 16.06 -3.62 28.71
N SER A 183 17.32 -3.14 28.62
CA SER A 183 18.48 -3.98 28.32
C SER A 183 19.78 -3.34 28.77
N GLN A 184 20.80 -4.18 28.96
CA GLN A 184 22.19 -3.74 29.15
C GLN A 184 22.95 -3.54 27.82
N SER A 185 22.39 -4.04 26.71
CA SER A 185 22.97 -3.85 25.38
C SER A 185 22.40 -2.58 24.75
N ILE A 186 23.15 -1.49 24.79
CA ILE A 186 22.75 -0.19 24.28
C ILE A 186 23.38 0.02 22.90
N ASN A 187 22.55 0.23 21.89
CA ASN A 187 22.96 0.39 20.51
C ASN A 187 23.13 1.85 20.09
N CYS A 188 22.24 2.73 20.56
CA CYS A 188 22.20 4.13 20.20
C CYS A 188 21.57 4.99 21.30
N ILE A 189 22.03 6.23 21.42
CA ILE A 189 21.46 7.22 22.33
C ILE A 189 21.41 8.59 21.67
N ALA A 190 20.38 9.38 22.00
CA ALA A 190 20.27 10.77 21.57
C ALA A 190 19.57 11.62 22.62
N VAL A 191 19.84 12.92 22.61
CA VAL A 191 19.14 13.90 23.45
C VAL A 191 18.26 14.77 22.55
N ASP A 192 16.97 14.87 22.87
CA ASP A 192 16.06 15.71 22.12
C ASP A 192 16.12 17.20 22.56
N ALA A 193 15.39 18.06 21.85
CA ALA A 193 15.36 19.50 22.13
C ALA A 193 14.79 19.86 23.50
N LEU A 194 14.02 18.97 24.14
CA LEU A 194 13.49 19.13 25.49
C LEU A 194 14.47 18.66 26.56
N GLY A 195 15.57 18.03 26.14
CA GLY A 195 16.58 17.45 27.00
C GLY A 195 16.24 16.05 27.51
N HIS A 196 15.28 15.34 26.88
CA HIS A 196 15.03 13.92 27.16
C HIS A 196 16.13 13.09 26.53
N LEU A 197 16.63 12.12 27.24
CA LEU A 197 17.57 11.12 26.74
C LEU A 197 16.77 9.94 26.20
N TRP A 198 16.95 9.63 24.94
CA TRP A 198 16.39 8.49 24.24
C TRP A 198 17.45 7.41 24.12
N VAL A 199 17.09 6.19 24.49
CA VAL A 199 18.00 5.05 24.61
C VAL A 199 17.44 3.89 23.83
N GLY A 200 18.06 3.56 22.70
CA GLY A 200 17.76 2.39 21.89
C GLY A 200 18.64 1.21 22.30
N SER A 201 18.01 0.08 22.56
CA SER A 201 18.65 -1.15 23.03
C SER A 201 18.21 -2.35 22.19
N ASP A 202 18.74 -3.53 22.48
CA ASP A 202 18.33 -4.79 21.85
C ASP A 202 16.87 -5.16 22.15
N ASN A 203 16.31 -4.67 23.27
CA ASN A 203 14.97 -4.99 23.73
C ASN A 203 13.98 -3.82 23.62
N GLY A 204 14.31 -2.76 22.91
CA GLY A 204 13.37 -1.67 22.72
C GLY A 204 13.93 -0.29 23.03
N LEU A 205 13.01 0.63 23.30
CA LEU A 205 13.26 2.06 23.46
C LEU A 205 12.92 2.51 24.88
N ASN A 206 13.88 3.14 25.56
CA ASN A 206 13.64 3.84 26.81
C ASN A 206 13.77 5.35 26.64
N ILE A 207 13.00 6.11 27.41
CA ILE A 207 13.06 7.56 27.43
C ILE A 207 13.23 8.02 28.87
N TYR A 208 14.24 8.85 29.11
CA TYR A 208 14.56 9.40 30.39
C TYR A 208 14.36 10.93 30.42
N ASP A 209 13.43 11.39 31.24
CA ASP A 209 12.99 12.79 31.27
C ASP A 209 13.90 13.73 32.10
N GLY A 210 14.91 13.18 32.74
CA GLY A 210 15.82 13.93 33.58
C GLY A 210 15.45 13.99 35.07
N ARG A 211 14.38 13.33 35.48
CA ARG A 211 13.91 13.27 36.89
C ARG A 211 14.14 11.89 37.51
N ASN A 212 14.98 11.06 36.92
CA ASN A 212 15.21 9.67 37.27
C ASN A 212 14.00 8.74 36.98
N TYR A 213 13.14 9.11 36.03
CA TYR A 213 12.08 8.28 35.54
C TYR A 213 12.45 7.72 34.19
N TRP A 214 12.32 6.42 34.05
CA TRP A 214 12.41 5.72 32.80
C TRP A 214 11.02 5.26 32.41
N PHE A 215 10.62 5.43 31.18
CA PHE A 215 9.43 4.82 30.65
C PHE A 215 9.73 4.05 29.37
N ASN A 216 8.96 3.00 29.18
CA ASN A 216 9.06 2.17 28.00
C ASN A 216 8.47 2.91 26.82
N GLY A 217 9.32 3.31 25.89
CA GLY A 217 8.92 4.04 24.69
C GLY A 217 8.07 3.18 23.75
N ASN A 218 8.28 1.87 23.75
CA ASN A 218 7.48 0.94 22.94
C ASN A 218 6.01 0.93 23.36
N ASP A 219 5.75 0.81 24.66
CA ASP A 219 4.39 0.79 25.18
C ASP A 219 3.75 2.18 25.07
N PHE A 220 4.49 3.24 25.33
CA PHE A 220 3.99 4.60 25.27
C PHE A 220 3.56 5.01 23.85
N TYR A 221 4.34 4.63 22.84
CA TYR A 221 4.05 4.95 21.44
C TYR A 221 3.37 3.81 20.67
N SER A 222 3.13 2.67 21.30
CA SER A 222 2.53 1.49 20.67
C SER A 222 3.27 1.03 19.41
N VAL A 223 4.61 1.10 19.44
CA VAL A 223 5.47 0.69 18.33
C VAL A 223 5.89 -0.78 18.46
N PRO A 224 6.31 -1.43 17.37
CA PRO A 224 6.80 -2.80 17.39
C PRO A 224 7.92 -3.03 18.41
N ASP A 225 7.91 -4.19 19.06
CA ASP A 225 9.03 -4.63 19.89
C ASP A 225 10.21 -5.02 19.02
N GLY A 226 11.40 -4.86 19.55
CA GLY A 226 12.63 -5.28 18.89
C GLY A 226 13.82 -4.40 19.21
N SER A 227 14.93 -4.68 18.52
CA SER A 227 16.17 -3.93 18.64
C SER A 227 16.06 -2.58 17.95
N PHE A 228 16.44 -1.52 18.65
CA PHE A 228 16.65 -0.19 18.09
C PHE A 228 18.14 -0.02 17.80
N ASN A 229 18.50 -0.06 16.51
CA ASN A 229 19.89 -0.13 16.06
C ASN A 229 20.55 1.22 15.86
N ASP A 230 19.75 2.23 15.45
CA ASP A 230 20.22 3.60 15.19
C ASP A 230 19.06 4.60 15.33
N MET A 231 19.37 5.86 15.55
CA MET A 231 18.37 6.92 15.60
C MET A 231 18.90 8.23 15.04
N PHE A 232 18.03 8.96 14.37
CA PHE A 232 18.30 10.28 13.82
C PHE A 232 17.25 11.29 14.30
N PHE A 233 17.70 12.40 14.90
CA PHE A 233 16.83 13.47 15.35
C PHE A 233 17.08 14.71 14.48
N ALA A 234 16.05 15.07 13.72
CA ALA A 234 16.10 16.22 12.85
C ALA A 234 16.00 17.55 13.66
N ALA A 235 16.51 18.63 13.10
CA ALA A 235 16.51 19.93 13.73
C ALA A 235 15.10 20.49 14.03
N ASN A 236 14.09 20.06 13.26
CA ASN A 236 12.68 20.40 13.45
C ASN A 236 11.98 19.58 14.55
N GLY A 237 12.71 18.68 15.23
CA GLY A 237 12.19 17.84 16.32
C GLY A 237 11.65 16.48 15.89
N ASN A 238 11.56 16.20 14.61
CA ASN A 238 11.18 14.89 14.09
C ASN A 238 12.23 13.83 14.43
N LYS A 239 11.77 12.63 14.76
CA LYS A 239 12.63 11.52 15.18
C LYS A 239 12.44 10.31 14.26
N TYR A 240 13.53 9.63 13.97
CA TYR A 240 13.58 8.49 13.07
C TYR A 240 14.40 7.38 13.74
N PHE A 241 13.89 6.15 13.69
CA PHE A 241 14.49 5.00 14.35
C PHE A 241 14.68 3.86 13.36
N ALA A 242 15.89 3.36 13.30
CA ALA A 242 16.25 2.12 12.60
C ALA A 242 16.07 0.94 13.55
N THR A 243 15.25 -0.03 13.17
CA THR A 243 15.00 -1.21 14.00
C THR A 243 15.26 -2.51 13.24
N ASN A 244 15.20 -3.65 13.91
CA ASN A 244 15.26 -4.96 13.26
C ASN A 244 13.94 -5.37 12.59
N THR A 245 12.89 -4.56 12.70
CA THR A 245 11.57 -4.82 12.10
C THR A 245 11.13 -3.75 11.08
N GLY A 246 11.95 -2.71 10.87
CA GLY A 246 11.64 -1.63 9.94
C GLY A 246 12.13 -0.26 10.42
N ILE A 247 11.55 0.80 9.87
CA ILE A 247 11.76 2.18 10.29
C ILE A 247 10.53 2.66 11.04
N ILE A 248 10.76 3.29 12.19
CA ILE A 248 9.73 4.02 12.92
C ILE A 248 10.04 5.51 12.81
N THR A 249 9.03 6.32 12.54
CA THR A 249 9.17 7.78 12.57
C THR A 249 8.20 8.39 13.56
N LEU A 250 8.64 9.43 14.25
CA LEU A 250 7.81 10.28 15.11
C LEU A 250 7.87 11.70 14.57
N ILE A 251 6.87 12.07 13.78
CA ILE A 251 6.79 13.34 13.06
C ILE A 251 5.59 14.12 13.60
N GLU A 252 5.81 15.31 14.14
CA GLU A 252 4.76 16.16 14.74
C GLU A 252 3.87 15.41 15.75
N GLY A 253 4.47 14.48 16.51
CA GLY A 253 3.76 13.66 17.49
C GLY A 253 3.03 12.44 16.93
N LYS A 254 3.07 12.22 15.61
CA LYS A 254 2.46 11.08 14.94
C LYS A 254 3.49 10.01 14.62
N ILE A 255 3.13 8.77 14.87
CA ILE A 255 3.94 7.60 14.53
C ILE A 255 3.62 7.17 13.11
N SER A 256 4.67 6.88 12.34
CA SER A 256 4.59 6.17 11.07
C SER A 256 5.57 5.01 11.05
N TYR A 257 5.23 3.96 10.32
CA TYR A 257 6.01 2.73 10.26
C TYR A 257 6.25 2.30 8.81
N PHE A 258 7.52 2.16 8.43
CA PHE A 258 7.93 1.69 7.11
C PHE A 258 8.45 0.27 7.22
N SER A 259 7.62 -0.68 6.76
CA SER A 259 7.93 -2.11 6.87
C SER A 259 8.79 -2.62 5.71
N TYR A 260 9.34 -3.81 5.91
CA TYR A 260 9.93 -4.61 4.85
C TYR A 260 8.88 -4.98 3.78
N GLY A 261 9.34 -5.16 2.57
CA GLY A 261 8.53 -5.47 1.39
C GLY A 261 8.34 -4.23 0.54
N ALA A 262 7.44 -3.34 0.95
CA ALA A 262 7.16 -2.13 0.17
C ALA A 262 8.26 -1.07 0.27
N TRP A 263 8.84 -0.87 1.45
CA TRP A 263 9.71 0.28 1.72
C TRP A 263 11.18 -0.09 1.91
N LEU A 264 11.44 -1.31 2.34
CA LEU A 264 12.77 -1.79 2.70
C LEU A 264 13.06 -3.11 2.00
N MET A 265 14.31 -3.32 1.63
CA MET A 265 14.78 -4.57 1.02
C MET A 265 15.03 -5.68 2.03
N HIS A 266 15.08 -5.34 3.32
CA HIS A 266 15.25 -6.27 4.45
C HIS A 266 14.59 -5.67 5.69
N PRO A 267 14.00 -6.47 6.59
CA PRO A 267 13.38 -5.94 7.82
C PRO A 267 14.36 -5.22 8.74
N THR A 268 15.59 -5.70 8.83
CA THR A 268 16.62 -5.09 9.69
C THR A 268 17.22 -3.86 9.03
N VAL A 269 17.04 -2.71 9.67
CA VAL A 269 17.72 -1.47 9.33
C VAL A 269 18.85 -1.26 10.31
N THR A 270 20.07 -1.09 9.81
CA THR A 270 21.27 -0.93 10.64
C THR A 270 21.67 0.52 10.84
N LYS A 271 21.38 1.39 9.87
CA LYS A 271 21.67 2.82 9.91
C LYS A 271 20.55 3.62 9.28
N ILE A 272 20.32 4.82 9.82
CA ILE A 272 19.32 5.76 9.31
C ILE A 272 19.86 7.20 9.32
N THR A 273 19.61 7.92 8.25
CA THR A 273 19.88 9.35 8.15
C THR A 273 18.79 10.04 7.34
N VAL A 274 18.59 11.32 7.54
CA VAL A 274 17.53 12.08 6.89
C VAL A 274 18.08 13.39 6.35
N SER A 275 17.74 13.75 5.13
CA SER A 275 18.13 14.99 4.49
C SER A 275 17.29 16.18 4.99
N ASP A 276 17.68 17.38 4.59
CA ASP A 276 16.98 18.61 4.98
C ASP A 276 15.54 18.67 4.45
N ASN A 277 15.27 18.08 3.27
CA ASN A 277 13.93 17.98 2.69
C ASN A 277 13.11 16.79 3.22
N GLY A 278 13.68 15.99 4.14
CA GLY A 278 13.01 14.85 4.76
C GLY A 278 13.13 13.53 4.01
N THR A 279 14.04 13.42 3.04
CA THR A 279 14.37 12.12 2.43
C THR A 279 15.07 11.23 3.43
N ILE A 280 14.53 10.04 3.67
CA ILE A 280 15.10 9.04 4.58
C ILE A 280 16.04 8.13 3.78
N ALA A 281 17.27 7.95 4.24
CA ALA A 281 18.17 6.90 3.75
C ALA A 281 18.36 5.85 4.85
N ALA A 282 18.06 4.60 4.53
CA ALA A 282 18.11 3.48 5.46
C ALA A 282 19.01 2.36 4.91
N LEU A 283 20.04 2.01 5.64
CA LEU A 283 20.95 0.90 5.31
C LEU A 283 20.36 -0.41 5.82
N THR A 284 20.24 -1.37 4.93
CA THR A 284 19.85 -2.75 5.22
C THR A 284 20.93 -3.71 4.71
N PRO A 285 20.96 -4.98 5.13
CA PRO A 285 21.88 -5.99 4.60
C PRO A 285 21.80 -6.22 3.09
N ARG A 286 20.69 -5.80 2.43
CA ARG A 286 20.47 -6.01 0.99
C ARG A 286 20.61 -4.75 0.14
N GLY A 287 20.72 -3.59 0.77
CA GLY A 287 20.81 -2.32 0.04
C GLY A 287 20.45 -1.12 0.89
N ILE A 288 20.47 0.05 0.25
CA ILE A 288 20.03 1.31 0.84
C ILE A 288 18.67 1.66 0.27
N SER A 289 17.71 1.88 1.15
CA SER A 289 16.38 2.38 0.76
C SER A 289 16.35 3.89 0.92
N LEU A 290 16.02 4.60 -0.16
CA LEU A 290 15.74 6.03 -0.13
C LEU A 290 14.23 6.21 -0.15
N ILE A 291 13.65 6.77 0.93
CA ILE A 291 12.23 7.06 1.02
C ILE A 291 12.06 8.57 0.92
N THR A 292 11.46 9.00 -0.17
CA THR A 292 11.18 10.40 -0.48
C THR A 292 9.71 10.72 -0.22
N SER A 293 9.36 11.97 -0.16
CA SER A 293 7.97 12.38 -0.08
C SER A 293 7.70 13.66 -0.86
N LYS A 294 6.50 13.79 -1.39
CA LYS A 294 5.97 15.00 -2.00
C LYS A 294 4.55 15.26 -1.53
N TYR A 295 4.12 16.49 -1.52
CA TYR A 295 2.71 16.81 -1.33
C TYR A 295 1.98 16.64 -2.67
N MET A 296 0.77 16.10 -2.61
CA MET A 296 -0.11 15.95 -3.76
C MET A 296 -1.57 15.89 -3.32
N THR A 297 -2.47 16.21 -4.24
CA THR A 297 -3.91 16.05 -4.08
C THR A 297 -4.38 14.68 -4.58
N LEU A 298 -5.61 14.31 -4.25
CA LEU A 298 -6.21 13.09 -4.81
C LEU A 298 -6.34 13.17 -6.35
N GLU A 299 -6.57 14.37 -6.91
CA GLU A 299 -6.65 14.56 -8.36
C GLU A 299 -5.30 14.38 -9.05
N GLU A 300 -4.23 14.93 -8.49
CA GLU A 300 -2.88 14.71 -9.02
C GLU A 300 -2.50 13.23 -8.98
N LYS A 301 -2.94 12.52 -7.94
CA LYS A 301 -2.75 11.08 -7.84
C LYS A 301 -3.59 10.29 -8.85
N ALA A 302 -4.82 10.73 -9.12
CA ALA A 302 -5.64 10.16 -10.19
C ALA A 302 -4.99 10.35 -11.56
N ASN A 303 -4.47 11.53 -11.84
CA ASN A 303 -3.75 11.79 -13.09
C ASN A 303 -2.50 10.90 -13.24
N HIS A 304 -1.75 10.68 -12.15
CA HIS A 304 -0.65 9.72 -12.14
C HIS A 304 -1.12 8.30 -12.51
N PHE A 305 -2.23 7.84 -11.94
CA PHE A 305 -2.76 6.51 -12.22
C PHE A 305 -3.41 6.38 -13.60
N ASP A 306 -3.94 7.46 -14.16
CA ASP A 306 -4.39 7.49 -15.55
C ASP A 306 -3.22 7.27 -16.53
N GLU A 307 -2.08 7.91 -16.27
CA GLU A 307 -0.85 7.68 -17.05
C GLU A 307 -0.29 6.27 -16.83
N PHE A 308 -0.32 5.79 -15.59
CA PHE A 308 0.09 4.44 -15.22
C PHE A 308 -0.73 3.38 -15.97
N ALA A 309 -2.06 3.54 -16.03
CA ALA A 309 -2.95 2.63 -16.74
C ALA A 309 -2.54 2.44 -18.19
N VAL A 310 -2.36 3.55 -18.90
CA VAL A 310 -1.97 3.53 -20.32
C VAL A 310 -0.60 2.91 -20.54
N LYS A 311 0.36 3.20 -19.66
CA LYS A 311 1.75 2.76 -19.82
C LYS A 311 1.97 1.30 -19.40
N TYR A 312 1.37 0.87 -18.29
CA TYR A 312 1.78 -0.35 -17.61
C TYR A 312 0.75 -1.47 -17.58
N THR A 313 -0.55 -1.15 -17.70
CA THR A 313 -1.61 -2.17 -17.51
C THR A 313 -2.58 -2.30 -18.68
N THR A 314 -2.45 -1.49 -19.74
CA THR A 314 -3.28 -1.61 -20.94
C THR A 314 -2.59 -2.47 -21.99
N ARG A 315 -3.17 -3.63 -22.31
CA ARG A 315 -2.76 -4.47 -23.46
C ARG A 315 -3.06 -3.78 -24.80
N ASN A 316 -2.42 -4.24 -25.86
CA ASN A 316 -2.51 -3.64 -27.20
C ASN A 316 -3.94 -3.41 -27.70
N GLU A 317 -4.84 -4.32 -27.41
CA GLU A 317 -6.25 -4.24 -27.82
C GLU A 317 -7.10 -3.28 -26.97
N GLY A 318 -6.66 -2.96 -25.75
CA GLY A 318 -7.36 -2.08 -24.83
C GLY A 318 -7.78 -2.73 -23.52
N TYR A 319 -7.53 -4.03 -23.35
CA TYR A 319 -7.80 -4.74 -22.11
C TYR A 319 -6.93 -4.24 -20.95
N GLN A 320 -7.50 -4.18 -19.77
CA GLN A 320 -6.80 -3.89 -18.54
C GLN A 320 -6.42 -5.19 -17.84
N VAL A 321 -5.14 -5.32 -17.55
CA VAL A 321 -4.61 -6.49 -16.86
C VAL A 321 -3.55 -6.10 -15.86
N ASP A 322 -3.31 -6.96 -14.88
CA ASP A 322 -2.16 -6.85 -14.00
C ASP A 322 -0.86 -6.96 -14.79
N ARG A 323 0.14 -6.20 -14.39
CA ARG A 323 1.49 -6.32 -14.93
C ARG A 323 2.29 -7.33 -14.11
N ILE A 324 2.79 -8.38 -14.74
CA ILE A 324 3.68 -9.36 -14.11
C ILE A 324 5.12 -8.85 -14.22
N LEU A 325 5.85 -8.86 -13.11
CA LEU A 325 7.23 -8.37 -13.06
C LEU A 325 8.24 -9.53 -13.10
N ARG A 326 9.34 -9.35 -13.81
CA ARG A 326 10.44 -10.32 -13.87
C ARG A 326 11.48 -10.08 -12.78
N LYS A 327 11.48 -8.87 -12.20
CA LYS A 327 12.34 -8.48 -11.08
C LYS A 327 11.49 -7.83 -10.00
N TYR A 328 11.79 -8.15 -8.77
CA TYR A 328 11.09 -7.65 -7.59
C TYR A 328 10.91 -6.13 -7.61
N GLY A 329 9.68 -5.66 -7.67
CA GLY A 329 9.30 -4.24 -7.67
C GLY A 329 9.73 -3.40 -8.87
N ASP A 330 10.33 -4.01 -9.91
CA ASP A 330 10.80 -3.30 -11.10
C ASP A 330 9.73 -3.30 -12.19
N LEU A 331 8.98 -2.21 -12.28
CA LEU A 331 7.91 -2.03 -13.27
C LEU A 331 8.40 -2.17 -14.72
N GLU A 332 9.64 -1.73 -15.01
CA GLU A 332 10.17 -1.79 -16.38
C GLU A 332 10.54 -3.22 -16.79
N SER A 333 10.74 -4.12 -15.83
CA SER A 333 10.97 -5.54 -16.10
C SER A 333 9.71 -6.33 -16.47
N GLY A 334 8.54 -5.71 -16.37
CA GLY A 334 7.27 -6.41 -16.46
C GLY A 334 6.74 -6.61 -17.88
N TRP A 335 5.76 -7.49 -17.98
CA TRP A 335 5.00 -7.80 -19.19
C TRP A 335 3.51 -7.91 -18.88
N LEU A 336 2.65 -7.90 -19.90
CA LEU A 336 1.20 -7.94 -19.77
C LEU A 336 0.68 -9.30 -20.20
N PRO A 337 0.18 -10.12 -19.25
CA PRO A 337 -0.43 -11.42 -19.56
C PRO A 337 -1.84 -11.24 -20.13
N ASN A 338 -2.40 -12.32 -20.64
CA ASN A 338 -3.85 -12.45 -20.70
C ASN A 338 -4.39 -12.68 -19.27
N SER A 339 -5.59 -12.21 -19.02
CA SER A 339 -6.33 -12.44 -17.77
C SER A 339 -7.33 -13.59 -17.96
N ASP A 340 -7.92 -14.08 -16.89
CA ASP A 340 -9.08 -14.95 -16.92
C ASP A 340 -10.41 -14.18 -16.88
N ASN A 341 -10.37 -12.84 -16.70
CA ASN A 341 -11.52 -11.96 -16.70
C ASN A 341 -11.17 -10.61 -17.37
N ASP A 342 -10.79 -10.65 -18.65
CA ASP A 342 -10.41 -9.45 -19.41
C ASP A 342 -11.53 -8.39 -19.45
N GLY A 343 -12.79 -8.80 -19.54
CA GLY A 343 -13.93 -7.88 -19.59
C GLY A 343 -14.29 -7.29 -18.24
N LEU A 344 -14.20 -8.03 -17.12
CA LEU A 344 -14.48 -7.49 -15.79
C LEU A 344 -13.59 -6.29 -15.51
N PHE A 345 -12.29 -6.48 -15.55
CA PHE A 345 -11.32 -5.44 -15.17
C PHE A 345 -11.30 -4.28 -16.18
N THR A 346 -11.44 -4.59 -17.46
CA THR A 346 -11.57 -3.55 -18.50
C THR A 346 -12.86 -2.75 -18.33
N GLY A 347 -13.95 -3.39 -17.91
CA GLY A 347 -15.23 -2.75 -17.62
C GLY A 347 -15.14 -1.75 -16.46
N LEU A 348 -14.49 -2.13 -15.36
CA LEU A 348 -14.26 -1.25 -14.21
C LEU A 348 -13.41 -0.03 -14.59
N TYR A 349 -12.36 -0.24 -15.38
CA TYR A 349 -11.55 0.86 -15.92
C TYR A 349 -12.35 1.74 -16.89
N CYS A 350 -13.12 1.16 -17.82
CA CYS A 350 -13.99 1.87 -18.75
C CYS A 350 -14.93 2.83 -17.99
N ALA A 351 -15.61 2.32 -16.97
CA ALA A 351 -16.50 3.11 -16.13
C ALA A 351 -15.76 4.27 -15.45
N SER A 352 -14.55 4.03 -14.94
CA SER A 352 -13.73 5.08 -14.34
C SER A 352 -13.45 6.23 -15.32
N GLN A 353 -13.11 5.90 -16.56
CA GLN A 353 -12.85 6.87 -17.63
C GLN A 353 -14.12 7.60 -18.09
N CYS A 354 -15.29 6.93 -18.07
CA CYS A 354 -16.57 7.56 -18.33
C CYS A 354 -16.90 8.63 -17.27
N PHE A 355 -16.74 8.32 -16.00
CA PHE A 355 -16.91 9.29 -14.91
C PHE A 355 -15.89 10.43 -15.00
N ARG A 356 -14.62 10.13 -15.28
CA ARG A 356 -13.58 11.13 -15.49
C ARG A 356 -13.96 12.09 -16.62
N TYR A 357 -14.35 11.58 -17.78
CA TYR A 357 -14.79 12.42 -18.90
C TYR A 357 -15.95 13.35 -18.50
N LYS A 358 -16.92 12.80 -17.78
CA LYS A 358 -18.09 13.59 -17.35
C LYS A 358 -17.73 14.70 -16.36
N VAL A 359 -16.76 14.46 -15.50
CA VAL A 359 -16.29 15.42 -14.49
C VAL A 359 -15.39 16.50 -15.11
N THR A 360 -14.47 16.09 -16.00
CA THR A 360 -13.39 16.95 -16.48
C THR A 360 -13.56 17.46 -17.91
N GLY A 361 -14.35 16.76 -18.74
CA GLY A 361 -14.42 16.99 -20.18
C GLY A 361 -13.15 16.56 -20.93
N ASP A 362 -12.25 15.78 -20.32
CA ASP A 362 -10.99 15.37 -20.92
C ASP A 362 -11.22 14.37 -22.08
N GLU A 363 -10.88 14.76 -23.29
CA GLU A 363 -11.01 13.90 -24.47
C GLU A 363 -10.11 12.66 -24.43
N LYS A 364 -9.03 12.65 -23.63
CA LYS A 364 -8.22 11.45 -23.40
C LYS A 364 -9.03 10.41 -22.63
N ALA A 365 -9.78 10.84 -21.60
CA ALA A 365 -10.65 9.96 -20.84
C ALA A 365 -11.73 9.32 -21.73
N LYS A 366 -12.34 10.13 -22.61
CA LYS A 366 -13.29 9.64 -23.61
C LYS A 366 -12.67 8.62 -24.56
N ALA A 367 -11.46 8.88 -25.06
CA ALA A 367 -10.75 7.96 -25.95
C ALA A 367 -10.39 6.65 -25.25
N ASN A 368 -9.96 6.70 -23.98
CA ASN A 368 -9.67 5.54 -23.17
C ASN A 368 -10.93 4.69 -22.90
N ALA A 369 -12.04 5.33 -22.54
CA ALA A 369 -13.33 4.66 -22.34
C ALA A 369 -13.79 3.97 -23.65
N LYS A 370 -13.66 4.65 -24.78
CA LYS A 370 -14.02 4.12 -26.09
C LYS A 370 -13.16 2.89 -26.45
N ARG A 371 -11.85 2.98 -26.28
CA ARG A 371 -10.93 1.86 -26.53
C ARG A 371 -11.27 0.66 -25.66
N ALA A 372 -11.56 0.87 -24.39
CA ALA A 372 -11.94 -0.18 -23.46
C ALA A 372 -13.26 -0.86 -23.86
N VAL A 373 -14.29 -0.09 -24.17
CA VAL A 373 -15.59 -0.66 -24.59
C VAL A 373 -15.49 -1.38 -25.93
N GLU A 374 -14.68 -0.91 -26.87
CA GLU A 374 -14.42 -1.61 -28.15
C GLU A 374 -13.72 -2.95 -27.92
N ALA A 375 -12.75 -3.03 -27.00
CA ALA A 375 -12.12 -4.29 -26.60
C ALA A 375 -13.12 -5.27 -25.97
N MET A 376 -14.00 -4.79 -25.08
CA MET A 376 -15.05 -5.63 -24.50
C MET A 376 -16.05 -6.16 -25.53
N ILE A 377 -16.44 -5.34 -26.50
CA ILE A 377 -17.32 -5.78 -27.60
C ILE A 377 -16.63 -6.89 -28.42
N LYS A 378 -15.31 -6.78 -28.63
CA LYS A 378 -14.54 -7.82 -29.33
C LYS A 378 -14.63 -9.18 -28.64
N LEU A 379 -14.65 -9.24 -27.28
CA LEU A 379 -14.83 -10.50 -26.55
C LEU A 379 -16.14 -11.23 -26.93
N THR A 380 -17.21 -10.49 -27.25
CA THR A 380 -18.46 -11.08 -27.70
C THR A 380 -18.41 -11.48 -29.19
N GLU A 381 -17.67 -10.73 -30.01
CA GLU A 381 -17.61 -10.97 -31.47
C GLU A 381 -16.70 -12.16 -31.85
N VAL A 382 -15.61 -12.39 -31.07
CA VAL A 382 -14.60 -13.42 -31.42
C VAL A 382 -15.10 -14.85 -31.28
N THR A 383 -16.16 -15.07 -30.51
CA THR A 383 -16.69 -16.42 -30.23
C THR A 383 -17.46 -17.00 -31.41
N GLY A 384 -17.93 -16.16 -32.36
CA GLY A 384 -18.81 -16.57 -33.45
C GLY A 384 -20.20 -17.04 -33.01
N LYS A 385 -20.45 -17.16 -31.69
CA LYS A 385 -21.75 -17.57 -31.14
C LYS A 385 -22.51 -16.34 -30.63
N PRO A 386 -23.66 -16.00 -31.21
CA PRO A 386 -24.43 -14.83 -30.79
C PRO A 386 -24.75 -14.86 -29.28
N GLY A 387 -24.36 -13.83 -28.58
CA GLY A 387 -24.64 -13.66 -27.15
C GLY A 387 -23.70 -14.38 -26.20
N PHE A 388 -22.82 -15.25 -26.66
CA PHE A 388 -21.74 -15.79 -25.84
C PHE A 388 -20.52 -14.86 -25.88
N THR A 389 -19.95 -14.57 -24.74
CA THR A 389 -18.81 -13.67 -24.59
C THR A 389 -17.59 -14.46 -24.14
N ALA A 390 -16.46 -14.29 -24.81
CA ALA A 390 -15.19 -14.89 -24.38
C ALA A 390 -14.72 -14.32 -23.04
N ARG A 391 -14.04 -15.12 -22.25
CA ARG A 391 -13.42 -14.75 -20.99
C ARG A 391 -12.19 -13.89 -21.17
N ALA A 392 -11.39 -14.23 -22.17
CA ALA A 392 -10.16 -13.53 -22.55
C ALA A 392 -9.81 -13.80 -24.02
N THR A 393 -8.90 -12.99 -24.56
CA THR A 393 -8.25 -13.28 -25.84
C THR A 393 -6.73 -13.27 -25.68
N ARG A 394 -6.03 -14.01 -26.56
CA ARG A 394 -4.57 -13.95 -26.68
C ARG A 394 -4.14 -14.14 -28.13
N HIS A 395 -2.99 -13.57 -28.46
CA HIS A 395 -2.36 -13.79 -29.76
C HIS A 395 -1.14 -14.70 -29.64
N SER A 396 -0.80 -15.40 -30.70
CA SER A 396 0.33 -16.34 -30.75
C SER A 396 1.68 -15.72 -30.43
N TYR A 397 1.82 -14.40 -30.56
CA TYR A 397 3.02 -13.64 -30.21
C TYR A 397 3.06 -13.19 -28.74
N GLU A 398 1.99 -13.35 -27.99
CA GLU A 398 1.94 -13.02 -26.57
C GLU A 398 2.50 -14.15 -25.73
N GLU A 399 3.12 -13.79 -24.61
CA GLU A 399 3.63 -14.77 -23.65
C GLU A 399 2.44 -15.43 -22.93
N ASP A 400 2.41 -16.76 -22.91
CA ASP A 400 1.36 -17.52 -22.25
C ASP A 400 1.51 -17.49 -20.74
N PHE A 401 0.50 -17.02 -20.04
CA PHE A 401 0.44 -17.02 -18.58
C PHE A 401 -0.08 -18.33 -17.99
N GLY A 402 -0.59 -19.23 -18.83
CA GLY A 402 -1.17 -20.50 -18.40
C GLY A 402 -2.58 -20.37 -17.83
N THR A 403 -3.31 -19.34 -18.22
CA THR A 403 -4.71 -19.12 -17.82
C THR A 403 -5.62 -20.14 -18.50
N GLY A 404 -6.53 -20.74 -17.73
CA GLY A 404 -7.50 -21.73 -18.21
C GLY A 404 -6.87 -23.06 -18.65
N ASN A 405 -7.71 -24.03 -18.94
CA ASN A 405 -7.26 -25.29 -19.51
C ASN A 405 -7.11 -25.16 -21.03
N ARG A 406 -6.20 -25.91 -21.62
CA ARG A 406 -5.97 -25.84 -23.10
C ARG A 406 -7.23 -26.14 -23.90
N GLU A 407 -8.12 -26.98 -23.41
CA GLU A 407 -9.37 -27.40 -24.04
C GLU A 407 -10.42 -26.28 -24.09
N GLU A 408 -10.30 -25.28 -23.24
CA GLU A 408 -11.16 -24.10 -23.15
C GLU A 408 -10.74 -22.99 -24.14
N TRP A 409 -9.56 -23.09 -24.75
CA TRP A 409 -9.06 -22.14 -25.72
C TRP A 409 -9.47 -22.50 -27.14
N HIS A 410 -10.12 -21.60 -27.83
CA HIS A 410 -10.64 -21.74 -29.19
C HIS A 410 -9.95 -20.76 -30.13
N ILE A 411 -9.74 -21.16 -31.40
CA ILE A 411 -9.18 -20.26 -32.42
C ILE A 411 -10.26 -19.28 -32.88
N CYS A 412 -9.91 -17.99 -33.01
CA CYS A 412 -10.83 -16.99 -33.58
C CYS A 412 -11.10 -17.32 -35.07
N GLU A 413 -12.36 -17.31 -35.45
CA GLU A 413 -12.77 -17.74 -36.83
C GLU A 413 -12.11 -16.91 -37.96
N ASN A 414 -11.90 -15.61 -37.69
CA ASN A 414 -11.40 -14.67 -38.70
C ASN A 414 -9.93 -14.24 -38.46
N ASP A 415 -9.26 -14.80 -37.43
CA ASP A 415 -7.88 -14.48 -37.08
C ASP A 415 -7.18 -15.72 -36.52
N PRO A 416 -6.45 -16.50 -37.37
CA PRO A 416 -5.79 -17.73 -36.91
C PRO A 416 -4.65 -17.50 -35.89
N ASP A 417 -4.16 -16.28 -35.73
CA ASP A 417 -3.17 -15.91 -34.74
C ASP A 417 -3.79 -15.51 -33.39
N CYS A 418 -5.13 -15.47 -33.33
CA CYS A 418 -5.89 -15.14 -32.12
C CYS A 418 -6.61 -16.39 -31.59
N GLU A 419 -6.53 -16.58 -30.28
CA GLU A 419 -7.33 -17.55 -29.52
C GLU A 419 -8.18 -16.81 -28.49
N TRP A 420 -9.34 -17.38 -28.17
CA TRP A 420 -10.22 -16.89 -27.10
C TRP A 420 -10.53 -17.98 -26.08
N LEU A 421 -10.70 -17.59 -24.83
CA LEU A 421 -10.99 -18.49 -23.71
C LEU A 421 -12.50 -18.59 -23.48
N GLY A 422 -13.03 -19.82 -23.42
CA GLY A 422 -14.38 -20.16 -23.02
C GLY A 422 -14.56 -20.23 -21.50
N GLU A 423 -15.54 -20.99 -21.04
CA GLU A 423 -15.87 -21.13 -19.60
C GLU A 423 -16.06 -19.80 -18.89
N THR A 424 -16.75 -18.88 -19.55
CA THR A 424 -16.96 -17.50 -19.08
C THR A 424 -17.76 -17.46 -17.80
N SER A 425 -17.26 -16.70 -16.81
CA SER A 425 -17.85 -16.58 -15.48
C SER A 425 -18.88 -15.45 -15.38
N SER A 426 -19.65 -15.44 -14.30
CA SER A 426 -20.58 -14.36 -13.94
C SER A 426 -19.86 -13.05 -13.70
N ASP A 427 -18.63 -13.09 -13.16
CA ASP A 427 -17.76 -11.93 -12.92
C ASP A 427 -17.51 -11.17 -14.22
N GLU A 428 -17.16 -11.90 -15.26
CA GLU A 428 -16.93 -11.35 -16.60
C GLU A 428 -18.15 -10.56 -17.07
N MET A 429 -19.34 -11.17 -16.92
CA MET A 429 -20.60 -10.54 -17.32
C MET A 429 -20.91 -9.29 -16.47
N THR A 430 -20.58 -9.31 -15.18
CA THR A 430 -20.71 -8.14 -14.30
C THR A 430 -19.99 -6.92 -14.87
N GLY A 431 -18.73 -7.09 -15.28
CA GLY A 431 -17.95 -6.01 -15.89
C GLY A 431 -18.59 -5.47 -17.17
N HIS A 432 -19.08 -6.34 -18.02
CA HIS A 432 -19.75 -5.98 -19.28
C HIS A 432 -20.99 -5.12 -19.04
N TYR A 433 -21.94 -5.57 -18.22
CA TYR A 433 -23.18 -4.84 -17.99
C TYR A 433 -22.94 -3.51 -17.25
N PHE A 434 -22.01 -3.49 -16.30
CA PHE A 434 -21.64 -2.27 -15.59
C PHE A 434 -21.07 -1.21 -16.54
N ALA A 435 -20.11 -1.59 -17.35
CA ALA A 435 -19.46 -0.67 -18.29
C ALA A 435 -20.38 -0.20 -19.39
N TYR A 436 -21.16 -1.11 -19.99
CA TYR A 436 -22.03 -0.77 -21.12
C TYR A 436 -23.11 0.24 -20.71
N GLY A 437 -23.75 0.09 -19.54
CA GLY A 437 -24.73 1.03 -19.04
C GLY A 437 -24.14 2.42 -18.82
N ILE A 438 -23.00 2.50 -18.13
CA ILE A 438 -22.34 3.76 -17.81
C ILE A 438 -21.78 4.44 -19.07
N TYR A 439 -21.16 3.70 -19.98
CA TYR A 439 -20.66 4.24 -21.24
C TYR A 439 -21.82 4.75 -22.12
N PHE A 440 -22.90 4.00 -22.22
CA PHE A 440 -24.12 4.39 -22.93
C PHE A 440 -24.64 5.75 -22.46
N ASP A 441 -24.68 5.99 -21.16
CA ASP A 441 -25.24 7.21 -20.59
C ASP A 441 -24.28 8.40 -20.68
N LEU A 442 -22.99 8.18 -20.44
CA LEU A 442 -22.06 9.28 -20.19
C LEU A 442 -21.19 9.65 -21.40
N VAL A 443 -20.95 8.72 -22.31
CA VAL A 443 -19.95 8.91 -23.38
C VAL A 443 -20.47 8.65 -24.78
N ALA A 444 -21.27 7.60 -24.96
CA ALA A 444 -21.65 7.06 -26.26
C ALA A 444 -22.41 8.06 -27.13
N ASP A 445 -22.02 8.16 -28.40
CA ASP A 445 -22.79 8.82 -29.44
C ASP A 445 -23.99 7.96 -29.92
N LYS A 446 -24.78 8.48 -30.85
CA LYS A 446 -25.98 7.75 -31.33
C LYS A 446 -25.66 6.43 -32.01
N LYS A 447 -24.54 6.31 -32.69
CA LYS A 447 -24.11 5.08 -33.37
C LYS A 447 -23.60 4.05 -32.36
N GLU A 448 -22.81 4.52 -31.41
CA GLU A 448 -22.28 3.70 -30.31
C GLU A 448 -23.42 3.18 -29.42
N LYS A 449 -24.40 4.04 -29.07
CA LYS A 449 -25.61 3.62 -28.33
C LYS A 449 -26.35 2.50 -29.01
N LYS A 450 -26.53 2.56 -30.33
CA LYS A 450 -27.18 1.51 -31.09
C LYS A 450 -26.37 0.20 -31.02
N LYS A 451 -25.05 0.27 -31.17
CA LYS A 451 -24.17 -0.92 -31.10
C LYS A 451 -24.22 -1.56 -29.73
N ILE A 452 -24.14 -0.77 -28.66
CA ILE A 452 -24.20 -1.27 -27.28
C ILE A 452 -25.55 -1.92 -27.00
N ALA A 453 -26.65 -1.28 -27.38
CA ALA A 453 -28.00 -1.84 -27.19
C ALA A 453 -28.15 -3.21 -27.93
N GLU A 454 -27.57 -3.34 -29.11
CA GLU A 454 -27.57 -4.61 -29.85
C GLU A 454 -26.74 -5.69 -29.13
N VAL A 455 -25.52 -5.37 -28.68
CA VAL A 455 -24.65 -6.31 -27.97
C VAL A 455 -25.30 -6.77 -26.67
N VAL A 456 -25.72 -5.82 -25.82
CA VAL A 456 -26.35 -6.14 -24.53
C VAL A 456 -27.62 -6.96 -24.70
N LYS A 457 -28.44 -6.59 -25.70
CA LYS A 457 -29.62 -7.37 -26.07
C LYS A 457 -29.28 -8.81 -26.43
N THR A 458 -28.31 -9.01 -27.28
CA THR A 458 -27.93 -10.34 -27.78
C THR A 458 -27.40 -11.24 -26.66
N ILE A 459 -26.59 -10.66 -25.72
CA ILE A 459 -26.10 -11.40 -24.56
C ILE A 459 -27.28 -11.77 -23.63
N THR A 460 -28.16 -10.83 -23.34
CA THR A 460 -29.28 -11.09 -22.41
C THR A 460 -30.27 -12.09 -23.02
N ASP A 461 -30.56 -11.98 -24.31
CA ASP A 461 -31.43 -12.95 -25.00
C ASP A 461 -30.83 -14.36 -24.95
N HIS A 462 -29.52 -14.51 -25.17
CA HIS A 462 -28.82 -15.78 -25.02
C HIS A 462 -29.00 -16.40 -23.63
N ILE A 463 -28.81 -15.60 -22.56
CA ILE A 463 -29.00 -16.06 -21.16
C ILE A 463 -30.45 -16.50 -20.93
N LEU A 464 -31.44 -15.74 -21.42
CA LEU A 464 -32.85 -16.07 -21.22
C LEU A 464 -33.31 -17.28 -22.04
N GLU A 465 -32.86 -17.43 -23.29
CA GLU A 465 -33.14 -18.56 -24.17
C GLU A 465 -32.56 -19.87 -23.66
N ASN A 466 -31.46 -19.79 -22.88
CA ASN A 466 -30.80 -20.93 -22.24
C ASN A 466 -31.21 -21.10 -20.76
N ASN A 467 -32.42 -20.73 -20.39
CA ASN A 467 -32.96 -20.93 -19.04
C ASN A 467 -32.11 -20.28 -17.94
N PHE A 468 -31.67 -19.05 -18.14
CA PHE A 468 -30.80 -18.28 -17.23
C PHE A 468 -29.39 -18.85 -17.05
N HIS A 469 -28.84 -19.51 -18.05
CA HIS A 469 -27.47 -19.96 -18.10
C HIS A 469 -26.73 -19.28 -19.26
N LEU A 470 -25.47 -18.97 -19.04
CA LEU A 470 -24.54 -18.64 -20.11
C LEU A 470 -24.00 -19.98 -20.68
N CYS A 471 -24.40 -20.34 -21.90
CA CYS A 471 -24.00 -21.60 -22.52
C CYS A 471 -22.86 -21.37 -23.50
N ASP A 472 -21.77 -22.12 -23.34
CA ASP A 472 -20.60 -22.09 -24.22
C ASP A 472 -20.91 -22.63 -25.62
N VAL A 473 -19.95 -22.59 -26.52
CA VAL A 473 -20.12 -22.97 -27.92
C VAL A 473 -20.57 -24.43 -28.12
N ASP A 474 -20.29 -25.30 -27.18
CA ASP A 474 -20.76 -26.68 -27.13
C ASP A 474 -22.24 -26.82 -26.69
N GLY A 475 -22.86 -25.72 -26.23
CA GLY A 475 -24.23 -25.70 -25.75
C GLY A 475 -24.39 -26.11 -24.28
N VAL A 476 -23.28 -26.29 -23.56
CA VAL A 476 -23.29 -26.61 -22.12
C VAL A 476 -23.21 -25.30 -21.28
N PRO A 477 -23.96 -25.17 -20.17
CA PRO A 477 -23.78 -24.09 -19.24
C PRO A 477 -22.37 -24.03 -18.71
N THR A 478 -21.79 -22.81 -18.65
CA THR A 478 -20.49 -22.59 -18.01
C THR A 478 -20.58 -22.82 -16.50
N THR A 479 -19.46 -23.04 -15.84
CA THR A 479 -19.43 -23.44 -14.43
C THR A 479 -20.08 -22.38 -13.52
N TRP A 480 -19.81 -21.09 -13.72
CA TRP A 480 -20.16 -20.03 -12.77
C TRP A 480 -21.30 -19.10 -13.23
N ALA A 481 -21.49 -18.92 -14.53
CA ALA A 481 -22.48 -17.97 -15.05
C ALA A 481 -23.88 -18.60 -15.14
N ASN A 482 -24.47 -18.83 -13.99
CA ASN A 482 -25.75 -19.51 -13.82
C ASN A 482 -26.67 -18.71 -12.88
N TRP A 483 -27.87 -18.37 -13.37
CA TRP A 483 -28.83 -17.55 -12.66
C TRP A 483 -30.22 -18.19 -12.59
N GLU A 484 -30.31 -19.49 -12.79
CA GLU A 484 -31.58 -20.22 -12.85
C GLU A 484 -32.25 -20.32 -11.48
N PRO A 485 -33.57 -20.05 -11.35
CA PRO A 485 -34.27 -19.99 -10.06
C PRO A 485 -34.23 -21.29 -9.24
N ASP A 486 -34.37 -22.45 -9.86
CA ASP A 486 -34.36 -23.70 -9.10
C ASP A 486 -32.95 -24.02 -8.58
N LEU A 487 -31.91 -23.64 -9.35
CA LEU A 487 -30.53 -23.76 -8.93
C LEU A 487 -30.24 -22.86 -7.73
N LEU A 488 -30.49 -21.55 -7.85
CA LEU A 488 -30.12 -20.59 -6.80
C LEU A 488 -30.95 -20.76 -5.53
N ASN A 489 -32.25 -21.13 -5.63
CA ASN A 489 -33.10 -21.18 -4.47
C ASN A 489 -33.19 -22.56 -3.81
N ASN A 490 -32.90 -23.64 -4.52
CA ASN A 490 -33.20 -24.99 -4.07
C ASN A 490 -31.97 -25.94 -4.05
N ASP A 491 -30.85 -25.58 -4.66
CA ASP A 491 -29.64 -26.41 -4.66
C ASP A 491 -28.65 -25.91 -3.59
N ASP A 492 -28.35 -26.75 -2.61
CA ASP A 492 -27.42 -26.44 -1.51
C ASP A 492 -26.01 -26.05 -1.98
N ARG A 493 -25.58 -26.48 -3.16
CA ARG A 493 -24.28 -26.13 -3.73
C ARG A 493 -24.18 -24.64 -4.12
N TRP A 494 -25.33 -24.00 -4.37
CA TRP A 494 -25.44 -22.60 -4.76
C TRP A 494 -25.87 -21.68 -3.62
N PHE A 495 -25.91 -22.21 -2.41
CA PHE A 495 -26.36 -21.44 -1.24
C PHE A 495 -25.53 -20.15 -1.06
N TYR A 496 -24.22 -20.25 -1.20
CA TYR A 496 -23.31 -19.11 -1.02
C TYR A 496 -23.36 -18.10 -2.17
N GLU A 497 -23.63 -18.55 -3.38
CA GLU A 497 -23.72 -17.71 -4.58
C GLU A 497 -25.10 -17.09 -4.81
N ARG A 498 -26.10 -17.59 -4.11
CA ARG A 498 -27.50 -17.22 -4.32
C ARG A 498 -27.74 -15.72 -4.30
N GLY A 499 -27.15 -14.99 -3.34
CA GLY A 499 -27.31 -13.56 -3.20
C GLY A 499 -26.69 -12.79 -4.35
N THR A 500 -25.42 -13.04 -4.62
CA THR A 500 -24.61 -12.39 -5.67
C THR A 500 -25.22 -12.66 -7.05
N ASN A 501 -25.49 -13.93 -7.39
CA ASN A 501 -26.04 -14.26 -8.70
C ASN A 501 -27.48 -13.75 -8.90
N SER A 502 -28.30 -13.69 -7.83
CA SER A 502 -29.61 -13.00 -7.91
C SER A 502 -29.46 -11.51 -8.20
N LEU A 503 -28.49 -10.85 -7.57
CA LEU A 503 -28.19 -9.43 -7.78
C LEU A 503 -27.70 -9.17 -9.22
N GLU A 504 -26.80 -10.01 -9.72
CA GLU A 504 -26.25 -9.94 -11.07
C GLU A 504 -27.35 -9.93 -12.13
N ILE A 505 -28.16 -10.97 -12.17
CA ILE A 505 -29.20 -11.10 -13.22
C ILE A 505 -30.25 -9.98 -13.14
N LEU A 506 -30.61 -9.53 -11.93
CA LEU A 506 -31.50 -8.38 -11.78
C LEU A 506 -30.87 -7.09 -12.31
N SER A 507 -29.58 -6.90 -12.09
CA SER A 507 -28.80 -5.77 -12.62
C SER A 507 -28.71 -5.84 -14.14
N PHE A 508 -28.41 -7.03 -14.70
CA PHE A 508 -28.32 -7.24 -16.15
C PHE A 508 -29.62 -6.93 -16.86
N LEU A 509 -30.76 -7.40 -16.33
CA LEU A 509 -32.08 -7.14 -16.88
C LEU A 509 -32.43 -5.65 -16.86
N LYS A 510 -32.15 -4.94 -15.77
CA LYS A 510 -32.41 -3.51 -15.67
C LYS A 510 -31.51 -2.69 -16.59
N THR A 511 -30.25 -3.06 -16.72
CA THR A 511 -29.31 -2.44 -17.68
C THR A 511 -29.82 -2.67 -19.11
N THR A 512 -30.24 -3.89 -19.44
CA THR A 512 -30.72 -4.21 -20.79
C THR A 512 -32.02 -3.47 -21.11
N ASN A 513 -32.98 -3.43 -20.19
CA ASN A 513 -34.19 -2.65 -20.36
C ASN A 513 -33.87 -1.16 -20.61
N HIS A 514 -32.94 -0.57 -19.80
CA HIS A 514 -32.52 0.80 -19.95
C HIS A 514 -31.93 1.13 -21.32
N VAL A 515 -30.97 0.31 -21.81
CA VAL A 515 -30.27 0.62 -23.07
C VAL A 515 -31.09 0.27 -24.32
N THR A 516 -32.02 -0.68 -24.23
CA THR A 516 -32.86 -1.12 -25.37
C THR A 516 -34.23 -0.47 -25.39
N GLY A 517 -34.81 -0.12 -24.23
CA GLY A 517 -36.20 0.28 -24.09
C GLY A 517 -37.21 -0.85 -24.26
N ASP A 518 -36.79 -2.13 -24.25
CA ASP A 518 -37.66 -3.29 -24.46
C ASP A 518 -38.19 -3.80 -23.11
N GLU A 519 -39.53 -3.68 -22.93
CA GLU A 519 -40.21 -4.04 -21.70
C GLU A 519 -40.16 -5.52 -21.34
N LYS A 520 -39.85 -6.41 -22.27
CA LYS A 520 -39.75 -7.84 -21.97
C LYS A 520 -38.73 -8.12 -20.85
N TYR A 521 -37.68 -7.33 -20.72
CA TYR A 521 -36.68 -7.50 -19.68
C TYR A 521 -37.21 -7.05 -18.30
N ASN A 522 -38.07 -6.04 -18.26
CA ASN A 522 -38.79 -5.66 -17.03
C ASN A 522 -39.81 -6.74 -16.61
N GLU A 523 -40.48 -7.39 -17.58
CA GLU A 523 -41.42 -8.48 -17.27
C GLU A 523 -40.66 -9.67 -16.64
N VAL A 524 -39.50 -10.03 -17.16
CA VAL A 524 -38.64 -11.08 -16.60
C VAL A 524 -38.13 -10.67 -15.22
N PHE A 525 -37.62 -9.44 -15.08
CA PHE A 525 -37.18 -8.88 -13.79
C PHE A 525 -38.28 -8.99 -12.73
N ASP A 526 -39.49 -8.55 -13.06
CA ASP A 526 -40.66 -8.63 -12.16
C ASP A 526 -41.03 -10.09 -11.83
N MET A 527 -40.92 -10.99 -12.78
CA MET A 527 -41.16 -12.42 -12.56
C MET A 527 -40.14 -13.02 -11.57
N LEU A 528 -38.85 -12.72 -11.71
CA LEU A 528 -37.80 -13.18 -10.77
C LEU A 528 -38.04 -12.64 -9.35
N ILE A 529 -38.47 -11.39 -9.20
CA ILE A 529 -38.78 -10.81 -7.89
C ILE A 529 -40.05 -11.42 -7.31
N LYS A 530 -41.16 -11.47 -8.07
CA LYS A 530 -42.50 -11.80 -7.54
C LYS A 530 -42.68 -13.30 -7.35
N LYS A 531 -42.13 -14.11 -8.24
CA LYS A 531 -42.32 -15.57 -8.23
C LYS A 531 -41.14 -16.29 -7.57
N HIS A 532 -39.93 -15.82 -7.79
CA HIS A 532 -38.71 -16.50 -7.37
C HIS A 532 -37.95 -15.80 -6.23
N HIS A 533 -38.48 -14.67 -5.74
CA HIS A 533 -38.03 -13.96 -4.53
C HIS A 533 -36.56 -13.44 -4.59
N TYR A 534 -36.01 -13.18 -5.77
CA TYR A 534 -34.62 -12.73 -5.94
C TYR A 534 -34.29 -11.45 -5.18
N ALA A 535 -35.26 -10.54 -5.00
CA ALA A 535 -35.02 -9.37 -4.17
C ALA A 535 -34.75 -9.72 -2.69
N MET A 536 -35.33 -10.82 -2.19
CA MET A 536 -35.03 -11.30 -0.85
C MET A 536 -33.62 -11.90 -0.75
N ASN A 537 -33.18 -12.62 -1.78
CA ASN A 537 -31.81 -13.10 -1.86
C ASN A 537 -30.81 -11.93 -1.77
N CYS A 538 -31.08 -10.81 -2.45
CA CYS A 538 -30.26 -9.61 -2.44
C CYS A 538 -30.22 -8.86 -1.10
N ILE A 539 -31.13 -9.12 -0.16
CA ILE A 539 -31.09 -8.51 1.18
C ILE A 539 -30.10 -9.26 2.08
N GLN A 540 -29.97 -10.56 1.88
CA GLN A 540 -29.28 -11.47 2.81
C GLN A 540 -28.03 -12.11 2.22
N TYR A 541 -27.51 -11.60 1.12
CA TYR A 541 -26.25 -12.14 0.61
C TYR A 541 -25.12 -11.92 1.62
N LYS A 542 -24.34 -12.95 1.84
CA LYS A 542 -23.19 -12.95 2.80
C LYS A 542 -23.53 -12.75 4.29
N VAL A 543 -24.81 -12.71 4.70
CA VAL A 543 -25.20 -12.45 6.10
C VAL A 543 -24.98 -13.65 7.00
N GLU A 544 -25.13 -14.86 6.48
CA GLU A 544 -25.00 -16.10 7.24
C GLU A 544 -23.60 -16.72 7.09
N ASP A 545 -22.80 -16.19 6.21
CA ASP A 545 -21.43 -16.62 6.01
C ASP A 545 -20.46 -15.61 6.64
N ALA A 546 -19.78 -16.06 7.67
CA ALA A 546 -18.74 -15.28 8.31
C ALA A 546 -17.46 -15.17 7.44
N HIS A 547 -17.43 -15.84 6.31
CA HIS A 547 -16.33 -15.77 5.38
C HIS A 547 -16.42 -14.50 4.52
N ILE A 548 -15.38 -13.69 4.56
CA ILE A 548 -15.26 -12.51 3.70
C ILE A 548 -14.59 -12.93 2.41
N ALA A 549 -15.35 -12.90 1.32
CA ALA A 549 -14.84 -13.07 -0.03
C ALA A 549 -14.85 -11.72 -0.74
N HIS A 550 -13.75 -11.00 -0.69
CA HIS A 550 -13.68 -9.64 -1.21
C HIS A 550 -13.94 -9.53 -2.70
N ILE A 551 -13.70 -10.60 -3.45
CA ILE A 551 -14.01 -10.65 -4.87
C ILE A 551 -15.52 -10.56 -5.09
N ASP A 552 -16.30 -11.32 -4.31
CA ASP A 552 -17.75 -11.29 -4.39
C ASP A 552 -18.31 -9.95 -3.90
N ASP A 553 -17.72 -9.40 -2.83
CA ASP A 553 -18.08 -8.06 -2.36
C ASP A 553 -17.90 -7.01 -3.46
N GLN A 554 -16.83 -7.10 -4.24
CA GLN A 554 -16.61 -6.22 -5.39
C GLN A 554 -17.70 -6.40 -6.45
N LEU A 555 -18.07 -7.64 -6.77
CA LEU A 555 -19.14 -7.92 -7.73
C LEU A 555 -20.48 -7.35 -7.25
N ASP A 556 -20.79 -7.53 -5.97
CA ASP A 556 -22.01 -7.01 -5.36
C ASP A 556 -22.11 -5.49 -5.44
N PHE A 557 -21.05 -4.76 -5.05
CA PHE A 557 -21.01 -3.30 -5.14
C PHE A 557 -20.99 -2.79 -6.59
N THR A 558 -20.48 -3.58 -7.53
CA THR A 558 -20.51 -3.27 -8.96
C THR A 558 -21.91 -3.44 -9.52
N ASN A 559 -22.61 -4.54 -9.20
CA ASN A 559 -23.94 -4.83 -9.71
C ASN A 559 -25.06 -4.00 -9.08
N ILE A 560 -24.97 -3.67 -7.80
CA ILE A 560 -25.97 -2.88 -7.11
C ILE A 560 -26.08 -1.46 -7.69
N TYR A 561 -24.99 -0.92 -8.26
CA TYR A 561 -24.98 0.41 -8.82
C TYR A 561 -25.95 0.57 -10.00
N PRO A 562 -25.81 -0.18 -11.13
CA PRO A 562 -26.77 -0.08 -12.22
C PRO A 562 -28.18 -0.54 -11.82
N LEU A 563 -28.29 -1.54 -10.96
CA LEU A 563 -29.60 -1.98 -10.47
C LEU A 563 -30.38 -0.82 -9.83
N LEU A 564 -29.78 -0.07 -8.92
CA LEU A 564 -30.44 1.06 -8.27
C LEU A 564 -30.60 2.28 -9.16
N VAL A 565 -29.65 2.50 -10.10
CA VAL A 565 -29.72 3.63 -11.04
C VAL A 565 -30.88 3.42 -12.05
N TYR A 566 -31.07 2.19 -12.53
CA TYR A 566 -32.04 1.88 -13.61
C TYR A 566 -33.37 1.32 -13.13
N THR A 567 -33.53 1.09 -11.84
CA THR A 567 -34.85 0.72 -11.28
C THR A 567 -35.71 1.97 -11.09
N ASP A 568 -36.92 2.01 -11.64
CA ASP A 568 -37.84 3.14 -11.51
C ASP A 568 -38.79 3.02 -10.29
N ASN A 569 -39.08 1.80 -9.87
CA ASN A 569 -40.00 1.53 -8.79
C ASN A 569 -39.35 1.81 -7.43
N GLU A 570 -39.84 2.85 -6.72
CA GLU A 570 -39.26 3.27 -5.43
C GLU A 570 -39.38 2.19 -4.33
N ALA A 571 -40.41 1.36 -4.32
CA ALA A 571 -40.53 0.28 -3.33
C ALA A 571 -39.46 -0.81 -3.57
N GLN A 572 -39.16 -1.14 -4.83
CA GLN A 572 -38.09 -2.06 -5.16
C GLN A 572 -36.72 -1.45 -4.83
N LYS A 573 -36.50 -0.17 -5.14
CA LYS A 573 -35.29 0.55 -4.73
C LYS A 573 -35.01 0.47 -3.23
N GLU A 574 -36.06 0.68 -2.41
CA GLU A 574 -35.88 0.62 -0.96
C GLU A 574 -35.47 -0.78 -0.48
N ILE A 575 -35.99 -1.85 -1.09
CA ILE A 575 -35.55 -3.22 -0.80
C ILE A 575 -34.07 -3.40 -1.11
N PHE A 576 -33.63 -2.99 -2.30
CA PHE A 576 -32.22 -3.09 -2.69
C PHE A 576 -31.29 -2.20 -1.86
N LYS A 577 -31.75 -1.01 -1.45
CA LYS A 577 -31.01 -0.16 -0.52
C LYS A 577 -30.86 -0.78 0.88
N MET A 578 -31.83 -1.59 1.32
CA MET A 578 -31.70 -2.34 2.57
C MET A 578 -30.54 -3.33 2.47
N GLY A 579 -30.47 -4.12 1.41
CA GLY A 579 -29.39 -5.05 1.16
C GLY A 579 -28.03 -4.33 1.07
N LEU A 580 -27.96 -3.26 0.28
CA LEU A 580 -26.77 -2.43 0.18
C LEU A 580 -26.31 -1.87 1.53
N THR A 581 -27.27 -1.37 2.35
CA THR A 581 -26.94 -0.79 3.67
C THR A 581 -26.39 -1.86 4.59
N HIS A 582 -26.98 -3.04 4.58
CA HIS A 582 -26.56 -4.16 5.40
C HIS A 582 -25.13 -4.63 5.01
N HIS A 583 -24.90 -4.78 3.72
CA HIS A 583 -23.58 -5.18 3.22
C HIS A 583 -22.51 -4.11 3.50
N TRP A 584 -22.83 -2.83 3.24
CA TRP A 584 -21.91 -1.74 3.53
C TRP A 584 -21.57 -1.64 5.02
N ASP A 585 -22.54 -1.81 5.92
CA ASP A 585 -22.31 -1.72 7.37
C ASP A 585 -21.36 -2.80 7.87
N TYR A 586 -21.37 -3.96 7.22
CA TYR A 586 -20.40 -5.02 7.45
C TYR A 586 -19.00 -4.69 6.92
N GLN A 587 -18.91 -4.13 5.71
CA GLN A 587 -17.64 -3.81 5.05
C GLN A 587 -17.00 -2.49 5.51
N ARG A 588 -17.73 -1.60 6.13
CA ARG A 588 -17.25 -0.24 6.44
C ARG A 588 -16.00 -0.18 7.31
N VAL A 589 -15.78 -1.21 8.14
CA VAL A 589 -14.60 -1.32 9.01
C VAL A 589 -13.29 -1.39 8.23
N GLU A 590 -13.33 -1.85 7.00
CA GLU A 590 -12.18 -1.96 6.12
C GLU A 590 -11.83 -0.65 5.42
N ARG A 591 -12.68 0.35 5.51
CA ARG A 591 -12.49 1.68 4.92
C ARG A 591 -12.36 1.66 3.40
N SER A 592 -13.07 0.74 2.75
CA SER A 592 -13.07 0.58 1.31
C SER A 592 -13.56 1.84 0.58
N PRO A 593 -12.75 2.49 -0.28
CA PRO A 593 -13.22 3.60 -1.10
C PRO A 593 -14.36 3.22 -2.02
N MET A 594 -14.31 2.04 -2.65
CA MET A 594 -15.35 1.57 -3.56
C MET A 594 -16.69 1.40 -2.84
N CYS A 595 -16.71 0.64 -1.74
CA CYS A 595 -17.92 0.38 -0.97
C CYS A 595 -18.53 1.67 -0.42
N ASN A 596 -17.69 2.53 0.18
CA ASN A 596 -18.13 3.79 0.76
C ASN A 596 -18.73 4.73 -0.30
N ILE A 597 -18.07 4.86 -1.44
CA ILE A 597 -18.52 5.76 -2.51
C ILE A 597 -19.77 5.24 -3.22
N VAL A 598 -19.86 3.95 -3.50
CA VAL A 598 -21.09 3.35 -4.06
C VAL A 598 -22.26 3.55 -3.11
N TYR A 599 -22.08 3.22 -1.82
CA TYR A 599 -23.12 3.42 -0.81
C TYR A 599 -23.58 4.88 -0.72
N GLY A 600 -22.63 5.80 -0.58
CA GLY A 600 -22.95 7.22 -0.51
C GLY A 600 -23.56 7.79 -1.80
N SER A 601 -23.19 7.24 -2.95
CA SER A 601 -23.74 7.67 -4.25
C SER A 601 -25.21 7.32 -4.38
N LEU A 602 -25.61 6.15 -3.88
CA LEU A 602 -26.94 5.57 -4.09
C LEU A 602 -27.93 5.85 -2.97
N THR A 603 -27.46 6.00 -1.72
CA THR A 603 -28.36 6.14 -0.56
C THR A 603 -28.54 7.57 -0.10
N ASN A 604 -27.64 8.49 -0.41
CA ASN A 604 -27.54 9.83 0.18
C ASN A 604 -27.29 9.87 1.70
N ASN A 605 -26.91 8.75 2.30
CA ASN A 605 -26.53 8.65 3.69
C ASN A 605 -25.04 9.02 3.90
N SER A 606 -24.63 9.14 5.16
CA SER A 606 -23.21 9.21 5.51
C SER A 606 -22.53 7.91 5.11
N CYS A 607 -21.38 8.01 4.44
CA CYS A 607 -20.69 6.87 3.85
C CYS A 607 -19.20 6.80 4.23
N ASP A 608 -18.83 7.36 5.37
CA ASP A 608 -17.44 7.39 5.85
C ASP A 608 -16.45 7.90 4.78
N ILE A 609 -16.84 8.95 4.08
CA ILE A 609 -16.10 9.49 2.93
C ILE A 609 -14.66 9.94 3.28
N GLU A 610 -14.43 10.38 4.52
CA GLU A 610 -13.10 10.73 5.02
C GLU A 610 -12.18 9.51 5.07
N ASN A 611 -12.71 8.36 5.50
CA ASN A 611 -11.98 7.09 5.49
C ASN A 611 -11.68 6.64 4.07
N ALA A 612 -12.63 6.77 3.14
CA ALA A 612 -12.39 6.49 1.73
C ALA A 612 -11.28 7.36 1.13
N ALA A 613 -11.32 8.68 1.38
CA ALA A 613 -10.30 9.61 0.91
C ALA A 613 -8.93 9.30 1.53
N LYS A 614 -8.89 8.95 2.82
CA LYS A 614 -7.67 8.53 3.50
C LYS A 614 -7.09 7.25 2.87
N SER A 615 -7.90 6.23 2.64
CA SER A 615 -7.46 5.00 1.98
C SER A 615 -6.92 5.27 0.57
N LEU A 616 -7.59 6.12 -0.22
CA LEU A 616 -7.07 6.56 -1.52
C LEU A 616 -5.71 7.26 -1.38
N SER A 617 -5.52 8.10 -0.37
CA SER A 617 -4.24 8.78 -0.15
C SER A 617 -3.11 7.83 0.21
N GLU A 618 -3.40 6.68 0.79
CA GLU A 618 -2.44 5.69 1.27
C GLU A 618 -1.97 4.70 0.18
N ILE A 619 -2.69 4.57 -0.95
CA ILE A 619 -2.29 3.67 -2.05
C ILE A 619 -0.92 4.08 -2.61
N ASN A 620 -0.02 3.10 -2.80
CA ASN A 620 1.31 3.34 -3.34
C ASN A 620 1.26 3.75 -4.82
N LEU A 621 2.15 4.65 -5.23
CA LEU A 621 2.20 5.15 -6.61
C LEU A 621 2.60 4.08 -7.64
N ASP A 622 3.27 3.03 -7.22
CA ASP A 622 3.73 1.96 -8.12
C ASP A 622 2.72 0.83 -8.32
N LEU A 623 1.64 0.80 -7.52
CA LEU A 623 0.62 -0.25 -7.53
C LEU A 623 1.16 -1.69 -7.47
N VAL A 624 2.39 -1.87 -7.04
CA VAL A 624 2.98 -3.20 -6.87
C VAL A 624 2.32 -3.89 -5.67
N CYS A 625 1.96 -5.14 -5.82
CA CYS A 625 1.45 -5.99 -4.75
C CYS A 625 2.59 -6.35 -3.79
N TRP A 626 2.92 -5.41 -2.91
CA TRP A 626 3.97 -5.59 -1.93
C TRP A 626 3.50 -6.51 -0.80
N PRO A 627 4.33 -7.45 -0.35
CA PRO A 627 4.04 -8.18 0.87
C PRO A 627 4.03 -7.20 2.06
N ILE A 628 3.04 -7.33 2.93
CA ILE A 628 2.91 -6.47 4.10
C ILE A 628 2.98 -7.34 5.35
N TYR A 629 3.83 -6.93 6.27
CA TYR A 629 4.06 -7.65 7.51
C TYR A 629 3.45 -6.88 8.68
N ASN A 630 2.23 -7.26 9.06
CA ASN A 630 1.50 -6.65 10.16
C ASN A 630 1.78 -7.28 11.52
N SER A 631 2.46 -8.41 11.58
CA SER A 631 2.71 -9.17 12.81
C SER A 631 3.46 -8.41 13.91
N TYR A 632 4.19 -7.36 13.54
CA TYR A 632 4.91 -6.51 14.49
C TYR A 632 4.08 -5.33 15.02
N ARG A 633 2.90 -5.08 14.47
CA ARG A 633 2.10 -3.92 14.82
C ARG A 633 1.37 -4.15 16.14
N LYS A 634 1.59 -3.27 17.11
CA LYS A 634 0.90 -3.27 18.41
C LYS A 634 -0.42 -2.51 18.42
N ASP A 635 -0.70 -1.73 17.40
CA ASP A 635 -1.96 -1.00 17.23
C ASP A 635 -3.10 -1.88 16.68
N ILE A 636 -2.80 -3.12 16.30
CA ILE A 636 -3.78 -4.08 15.79
C ILE A 636 -4.22 -5.01 16.90
N VAL A 637 -5.52 -5.19 17.04
CA VAL A 637 -6.11 -6.23 17.91
C VAL A 637 -6.30 -7.48 17.06
N TRP A 638 -5.62 -8.54 17.45
CA TRP A 638 -5.77 -9.86 16.88
C TRP A 638 -6.74 -10.64 17.75
N ASP A 639 -7.87 -11.03 17.18
CA ASP A 639 -8.89 -11.84 17.84
C ASP A 639 -9.04 -13.15 17.06
N THR A 640 -8.67 -14.26 17.70
CA THR A 640 -8.67 -15.57 17.06
C THR A 640 -10.07 -16.10 16.70
N GLU A 641 -11.12 -15.65 17.41
CA GLU A 641 -12.48 -16.02 17.06
C GLU A 641 -12.97 -15.22 15.86
N GLN A 642 -12.76 -13.93 15.87
CA GLN A 642 -13.08 -13.05 14.73
C GLN A 642 -12.27 -13.44 13.49
N GLU A 643 -10.99 -13.77 13.68
CA GLU A 643 -10.15 -14.26 12.62
C GLU A 643 -10.66 -15.56 11.99
N ALA A 644 -11.09 -16.50 12.81
CA ALA A 644 -11.66 -17.76 12.32
C ALA A 644 -12.96 -17.55 11.52
N MET A 645 -13.61 -16.42 11.71
CA MET A 645 -14.79 -15.99 10.96
C MET A 645 -14.46 -15.08 9.78
N GLY A 646 -13.17 -14.84 9.48
CA GLY A 646 -12.77 -13.96 8.40
C GLY A 646 -12.90 -12.45 8.68
N VAL A 647 -13.18 -12.07 9.92
CA VAL A 647 -13.29 -10.64 10.28
C VAL A 647 -11.90 -10.01 10.35
N PRO A 648 -11.66 -8.89 9.67
CA PRO A 648 -10.37 -8.20 9.70
C PRO A 648 -9.98 -7.75 11.10
N PRO A 649 -8.69 -7.72 11.43
CA PRO A 649 -8.21 -7.21 12.69
C PRO A 649 -8.54 -5.72 12.84
N GLN A 650 -8.93 -5.31 14.04
CA GLN A 650 -9.32 -3.94 14.35
C GLN A 650 -8.13 -3.11 14.85
N LEU A 651 -8.14 -1.81 14.58
CA LEU A 651 -7.18 -0.89 15.18
C LEU A 651 -7.45 -0.72 16.67
N LYS A 652 -6.44 -0.98 17.48
CA LYS A 652 -6.51 -0.81 18.92
C LYS A 652 -6.32 0.64 19.36
N TYR A 653 -5.44 1.36 18.66
CA TYR A 653 -5.09 2.73 18.94
C TYR A 653 -5.18 3.58 17.68
N PRO A 654 -5.45 4.88 17.79
CA PRO A 654 -5.45 5.79 16.65
C PRO A 654 -4.00 6.15 16.25
N VAL A 655 -3.18 5.15 15.96
CA VAL A 655 -1.79 5.31 15.54
C VAL A 655 -1.73 5.31 14.02
N GLU A 656 -1.10 6.32 13.45
CA GLU A 656 -0.89 6.41 12.01
C GLU A 656 0.43 5.74 11.64
N TYR A 657 0.35 4.57 11.04
CA TYR A 657 1.48 3.96 10.36
C TYR A 657 1.46 4.36 8.88
N SER A 658 2.65 4.50 8.31
CA SER A 658 2.74 4.85 6.91
C SER A 658 2.08 3.78 6.07
N SER A 659 1.44 4.23 5.10
CA SER A 659 1.16 3.61 3.88
C SER A 659 0.07 2.59 3.79
N ARG A 660 -0.34 1.92 4.84
CA ARG A 660 -1.26 0.83 4.58
C ARG A 660 -2.33 0.67 5.61
N PRO A 661 -3.60 0.53 5.19
CA PRO A 661 -4.66 0.04 6.06
C PRO A 661 -4.34 -1.39 6.55
N ILE A 662 -5.05 -1.83 7.56
CA ILE A 662 -4.82 -3.16 8.15
C ILE A 662 -5.03 -4.25 7.12
N CYS A 663 -6.15 -4.19 6.43
CA CYS A 663 -6.51 -5.14 5.39
C CYS A 663 -5.77 -4.94 4.12
N ASN A 664 -4.99 -3.90 4.09
CA ASN A 664 -4.17 -3.62 2.98
C ASN A 664 -4.87 -3.48 1.68
N TYR A 665 -6.11 -3.21 1.70
CA TYR A 665 -6.80 -2.88 0.55
C TYR A 665 -8.04 -2.16 0.96
N ASP A 666 -8.76 -1.73 0.08
CA ASP A 666 -9.80 -0.82 0.25
C ASP A 666 -11.08 -1.33 -0.35
N GLY A 667 -11.31 -2.59 -0.24
CA GLY A 667 -12.44 -3.30 -0.75
C GLY A 667 -12.50 -3.41 -2.25
N ASN A 668 -11.40 -3.10 -2.89
CA ASN A 668 -11.35 -3.29 -4.30
C ASN A 668 -10.22 -4.08 -4.68
N GLN A 669 -9.63 -4.72 -3.68
CA GLN A 669 -8.74 -5.59 -3.93
C GLN A 669 -7.54 -5.21 -4.52
N PHE A 670 -7.12 -3.97 -4.47
CA PHE A 670 -5.82 -3.63 -4.96
C PHE A 670 -4.77 -4.50 -4.37
N VAL A 671 -5.17 -5.24 -3.42
CA VAL A 671 -4.42 -6.29 -2.92
C VAL A 671 -4.87 -7.55 -3.41
N CYS A 672 -5.94 -7.54 -3.97
CA CYS A 672 -6.48 -8.45 -4.40
C CYS A 672 -6.80 -9.50 -4.30
N ASP A 673 -7.68 -9.73 -4.77
CA ASP A 673 -8.06 -10.97 -4.90
C ASP A 673 -8.02 -11.63 -3.60
N SER A 674 -8.22 -12.82 -3.57
CA SER A 674 -7.96 -13.72 -2.46
C SER A 674 -6.70 -13.45 -1.67
N GLY A 675 -5.76 -12.72 -2.27
CA GLY A 675 -4.50 -12.39 -1.63
C GLY A 675 -4.61 -11.50 -0.39
N ALA A 676 -5.62 -10.66 -0.29
CA ALA A 676 -5.78 -9.78 0.87
C ALA A 676 -6.26 -10.52 2.10
N GLU A 677 -7.26 -11.34 1.94
CA GLU A 677 -7.79 -12.17 3.01
C GLU A 677 -6.76 -13.15 3.54
N GLU A 678 -6.13 -13.86 2.64
CA GLU A 678 -5.04 -14.77 2.97
C GLU A 678 -3.93 -14.05 3.71
N PHE A 679 -3.64 -12.84 3.32
CA PHE A 679 -2.58 -12.04 3.95
C PHE A 679 -2.94 -11.68 5.39
N VAL A 680 -4.13 -11.15 5.65
CA VAL A 680 -4.58 -10.80 7.00
C VAL A 680 -4.67 -12.05 7.88
N TYR A 681 -5.30 -13.09 7.37
CA TYR A 681 -5.48 -14.35 8.07
C TYR A 681 -4.15 -15.06 8.40
N ILE A 682 -3.24 -15.06 7.45
CA ILE A 682 -1.93 -15.67 7.62
C ILE A 682 -1.08 -14.92 8.62
N ASN A 683 -1.08 -13.60 8.57
CA ASN A 683 -0.31 -12.80 9.51
C ASN A 683 -0.77 -12.99 10.95
N SER A 684 -2.05 -13.12 11.19
CA SER A 684 -2.55 -13.38 12.51
C SER A 684 -2.19 -14.79 13.03
N LYS A 685 -2.22 -15.80 12.17
CA LYS A 685 -1.80 -17.17 12.52
C LYS A 685 -0.29 -17.36 12.62
N ILE A 686 0.45 -16.53 11.92
CA ILE A 686 1.89 -16.68 11.79
C ILE A 686 2.61 -15.46 12.39
N VAL A 687 2.09 -14.94 13.47
CA VAL A 687 2.57 -13.74 14.15
C VAL A 687 4.10 -13.59 14.18
N ASN A 688 4.82 -14.67 14.15
CA ASN A 688 6.28 -14.68 14.19
C ASN A 688 6.93 -15.15 12.90
N ARG A 689 6.19 -15.18 11.80
CA ARG A 689 6.75 -15.65 10.53
C ARG A 689 6.74 -14.55 9.49
N THR A 690 7.92 -14.25 9.03
CA THR A 690 8.18 -13.36 7.90
C THR A 690 7.99 -14.06 6.54
N ALA A 691 7.45 -15.26 6.54
CA ALA A 691 7.30 -16.01 5.33
C ALA A 691 6.03 -15.58 4.60
N THR A 692 6.20 -15.05 3.41
CA THR A 692 5.20 -15.20 2.36
C THR A 692 4.90 -16.68 2.22
N LEU A 693 3.65 -17.08 2.33
CA LEU A 693 3.30 -18.45 2.01
C LEU A 693 3.66 -18.73 0.55
N PRO A 694 4.33 -19.86 0.29
CA PRO A 694 4.45 -20.34 -1.09
C PRO A 694 3.06 -20.58 -1.62
N GLY A 695 2.65 -19.79 -2.62
CA GLY A 695 1.36 -19.94 -3.26
C GLY A 695 0.34 -18.84 -3.05
N SER A 696 0.54 -17.87 -2.14
CA SER A 696 -0.24 -16.65 -2.14
C SER A 696 0.10 -15.86 -3.40
N SER A 697 -0.79 -15.88 -4.36
CA SER A 697 -0.54 -15.39 -5.71
C SER A 697 -0.43 -13.86 -5.81
N GLY A 698 -0.80 -13.12 -4.77
CA GLY A 698 -0.98 -11.69 -4.86
C GLY A 698 0.18 -10.83 -4.37
N ALA A 699 0.59 -10.96 -3.12
CA ALA A 699 1.46 -10.00 -2.45
C ALA A 699 2.92 -10.45 -2.39
N ASN A 700 3.58 -10.55 -3.52
CA ASN A 700 4.97 -11.05 -3.61
C ASN A 700 5.97 -10.06 -4.21
N GLY A 701 5.54 -8.83 -4.52
CA GLY A 701 6.39 -7.83 -5.17
C GLY A 701 6.68 -8.10 -6.66
N MET A 702 6.00 -9.10 -7.26
CA MET A 702 6.22 -9.55 -8.63
C MET A 702 5.04 -9.26 -9.57
N ARG A 703 4.03 -8.55 -9.10
CA ARG A 703 2.91 -8.09 -9.94
C ARG A 703 2.37 -6.75 -9.45
N THR A 704 1.68 -6.04 -10.32
CA THR A 704 0.90 -4.85 -9.95
C THR A 704 -0.57 -5.20 -9.85
N VAL A 705 -1.35 -4.33 -9.23
CA VAL A 705 -2.78 -4.28 -9.49
C VAL A 705 -3.09 -3.24 -10.54
N MET A 706 -4.29 -3.32 -11.08
CA MET A 706 -4.78 -2.39 -12.09
C MET A 706 -5.22 -1.07 -11.46
N PRO A 707 -4.99 0.07 -12.13
CA PRO A 707 -5.31 1.40 -11.59
C PRO A 707 -6.80 1.67 -11.32
N TYR A 708 -7.72 0.86 -11.84
CA TYR A 708 -9.15 1.07 -11.57
C TYR A 708 -9.47 1.06 -10.06
N VAL A 709 -8.68 0.37 -9.25
CA VAL A 709 -8.83 0.32 -7.79
C VAL A 709 -8.77 1.71 -7.13
N TYR A 710 -8.08 2.64 -7.77
CA TYR A 710 -8.07 4.04 -7.41
C TYR A 710 -9.02 4.87 -8.26
N LEU A 711 -8.94 4.71 -9.58
CA LEU A 711 -9.59 5.58 -10.55
C LEU A 711 -11.11 5.49 -10.48
N LEU A 712 -11.66 4.28 -10.32
CA LEU A 712 -13.12 4.09 -10.29
C LEU A 712 -13.76 4.76 -9.08
N PRO A 713 -13.38 4.45 -7.84
CA PRO A 713 -13.98 5.13 -6.69
C PRO A 713 -13.70 6.63 -6.69
N TYR A 714 -12.51 7.09 -7.06
CA TYR A 714 -12.21 8.51 -7.08
C TYR A 714 -13.11 9.28 -8.07
N TRP A 715 -13.17 8.88 -9.35
CA TRP A 715 -13.94 9.58 -10.36
C TRP A 715 -15.45 9.43 -10.16
N MET A 716 -15.91 8.28 -9.66
CA MET A 716 -17.30 8.08 -9.26
C MET A 716 -17.67 9.03 -8.09
N GLY A 717 -16.81 9.13 -7.07
CA GLY A 717 -16.98 10.06 -5.95
C GLY A 717 -17.04 11.53 -6.38
N ARG A 718 -16.20 11.91 -7.36
CA ARG A 718 -16.22 13.24 -7.99
C ARG A 718 -17.53 13.48 -8.76
N TYR A 719 -17.94 12.51 -9.56
CA TYR A 719 -19.17 12.59 -10.38
C TYR A 719 -20.41 12.73 -9.51
N HIS A 720 -20.53 11.96 -8.43
CA HIS A 720 -21.65 12.03 -7.51
C HIS A 720 -21.57 13.16 -6.46
N GLY A 721 -20.51 13.97 -6.50
CA GLY A 721 -20.34 15.13 -5.62
C GLY A 721 -20.05 14.77 -4.16
N LEU A 722 -19.45 13.61 -3.91
CA LEU A 722 -18.96 13.19 -2.59
C LEU A 722 -17.55 13.72 -2.34
N LEU A 723 -16.70 13.74 -3.36
CA LEU A 723 -15.34 14.28 -3.34
C LEU A 723 -15.26 15.60 -4.10
N GLY A 724 -14.49 16.55 -3.58
CA GLY A 724 -14.07 17.78 -4.24
C GLY A 724 -12.73 17.63 -4.96
N ASP A 725 -12.26 18.74 -5.53
CA ASP A 725 -10.96 18.82 -6.21
C ASP A 725 -9.84 18.80 -5.19
#